data_e0f3c6641f346134e130e0fcd9f832ea
#
_entry.id   e0f3c6641f346134e130e0fcd9f832ea
#
_cell.length_a   1.000
_cell.length_b   1.000
_cell.length_c   1.000
_cell.angle_alpha   90.00
_cell.angle_beta   90.00
_cell.angle_gamma   90.00
#
_symmetry.space_group_name_H-M   'P 1'
#
loop_
_entity.id
_entity.type
_entity.pdbx_description
1 polymer ?
#
loop_
_entity_poly.entity_id
_entity_poly.type
_entity_poly.pdbx_seq_one_letter_code
_entity_poly.pdbx_strand_id
1 'polypeptide(L)'
;MRKNKNDIGSVLPTVALDSLTEEEKEAVKDVLSSVLSSGNMDMLDRIFFEDYEEQPVTPKEFLSSKYYLGSFAESLYPKWKEELIYVLDPKNAINEWIVFGSIGTGKTVASCVAQLYKLYVLSCMKNPQKIFGLASHMPVYFAFFSTTKTKAADAINAKFQSMLNLSPYFREKFPKNPRKVFLQGAATLFGAGYKEHAKSDDLFELVLPHNIHLLFGSQTGHALSLDVFSATLDEMNFRTKRSILDEDDENSAKQLYHQVRTRIDSRFVSAAFNPGLLINISSARSTDSFVEERIKEVREHNIKNAHISDFALWDVKPGRYGSDRFKVFVGSGFRSSRILDNKETIEDLKPGEAVIDIPTIFKESFQLNIDSSIRDLAGIPTAALNKLFKHRELIIEANDPNRGNPLMPDTIQLGVRGGLELSDFFDLEMVSRYDNVERHLLHHENVGRFIHVDLAKNADCAGITCICIPYYYEKISKHYDVDREVKLKLPFVFVDFVGRIQAPDMDEIAFDKIRQFIVWLRDVAGYPVTGVSYDSWQSVHSMQLLQENGFTTETLSVDKTDEPYMELYNAFGEHRIIKPAHETLDKELRDLEHDIRAAKAKVDHPRSSSKDVSDSLAGAYFGALTYIHKNGFGAVGSHLVTEAIIKNLWNKHKSRIKAAKESREMGYKEPIFIPRSFDTTFQKAYPIK
;
A
#
# COMPACT_ATOMS: atom_id res chain seq x y z
N MET A 1 -2.28 -28.70 41.16
CA MET A 1 -1.09 -29.23 40.49
C MET A 1 0.12 -28.37 40.87
N ARG A 2 1.02 -28.92 41.71
CA ARG A 2 2.24 -28.25 42.16
C ARG A 2 3.25 -28.24 40.99
N LYS A 3 3.62 -27.06 40.46
CA LYS A 3 4.74 -26.92 39.53
C LYS A 3 6.03 -27.12 40.32
N ASN A 4 6.87 -28.01 39.83
CA ASN A 4 8.20 -28.28 40.36
C ASN A 4 9.07 -27.02 40.31
N LYS A 5 9.60 -26.65 41.48
CA LYS A 5 10.43 -25.44 41.71
C LYS A 5 11.93 -25.61 41.37
N ASN A 6 12.32 -26.65 40.66
CA ASN A 6 13.75 -27.03 40.53
C ASN A 6 14.27 -27.07 39.09
N ASP A 7 13.70 -26.31 38.17
CA ASP A 7 14.26 -26.26 36.81
C ASP A 7 14.99 -24.93 36.58
N ILE A 8 16.22 -24.88 37.10
CA ILE A 8 17.14 -23.72 37.00
C ILE A 8 17.63 -23.53 35.56
N GLY A 9 17.57 -24.58 34.72
CA GLY A 9 18.02 -24.55 33.32
C GLY A 9 17.18 -23.66 32.38
N SER A 10 15.97 -23.23 32.80
CA SER A 10 15.07 -22.45 31.98
C SER A 10 15.20 -20.92 32.18
N VAL A 11 16.06 -20.46 33.07
CA VAL A 11 16.17 -19.02 33.46
C VAL A 11 17.45 -18.37 32.92
N LEU A 12 18.44 -19.16 32.50
CA LEU A 12 19.70 -18.63 31.93
C LEU A 12 19.90 -19.06 30.48
N PRO A 13 20.38 -18.17 29.60
CA PRO A 13 20.77 -18.54 28.25
C PRO A 13 21.97 -19.52 28.32
N THR A 14 21.79 -20.69 27.76
CA THR A 14 22.80 -21.78 27.72
C THR A 14 24.15 -21.32 27.13
N VAL A 15 24.12 -20.35 26.22
CA VAL A 15 25.32 -19.82 25.52
C VAL A 15 26.21 -18.97 26.43
N ALA A 16 25.64 -18.29 27.42
CA ALA A 16 26.41 -17.46 28.36
C ALA A 16 27.20 -18.30 29.38
N LEU A 17 26.71 -19.48 29.74
CA LEU A 17 27.36 -20.38 30.68
C LEU A 17 28.57 -21.12 30.10
N ASP A 18 28.53 -21.42 28.80
CA ASP A 18 29.61 -22.16 28.12
C ASP A 18 30.89 -21.34 27.93
N SER A 19 30.80 -20.01 27.99
CA SER A 19 31.93 -19.08 27.89
C SER A 19 32.60 -18.74 29.26
N LEU A 20 32.02 -19.18 30.39
CA LEU A 20 32.49 -18.90 31.71
C LEU A 20 33.47 -19.99 32.17
N THR A 21 34.50 -19.59 32.99
CA THR A 21 35.35 -20.53 33.72
C THR A 21 34.53 -21.28 34.76
N GLU A 22 35.03 -22.42 35.25
CA GLU A 22 34.31 -23.21 36.26
C GLU A 22 34.13 -22.44 37.60
N GLU A 23 35.06 -21.57 37.95
CA GLU A 23 34.96 -20.68 39.11
C GLU A 23 33.85 -19.62 38.91
N GLU A 24 33.73 -19.05 37.69
CA GLU A 24 32.67 -18.12 37.35
C GLU A 24 31.29 -18.79 37.31
N LYS A 25 31.21 -20.05 36.84
CA LYS A 25 29.96 -20.84 36.86
C LYS A 25 29.50 -21.14 38.28
N GLU A 26 30.44 -21.40 39.22
CA GLU A 26 30.11 -21.68 40.60
C GLU A 26 29.64 -20.41 41.33
N ALA A 27 30.30 -19.27 41.10
CA ALA A 27 29.85 -17.97 41.60
C ALA A 27 28.45 -17.57 41.08
N VAL A 28 28.16 -17.81 39.80
CA VAL A 28 26.81 -17.59 39.20
C VAL A 28 25.76 -18.50 39.81
N LYS A 29 26.10 -19.78 40.10
CA LYS A 29 25.20 -20.70 40.81
C LYS A 29 24.88 -20.25 42.23
N ASP A 30 25.87 -19.76 42.98
CA ASP A 30 25.69 -19.28 44.36
C ASP A 30 24.80 -18.03 44.40
N VAL A 31 24.99 -17.10 43.46
CA VAL A 31 24.18 -15.90 43.39
C VAL A 31 22.75 -16.25 42.94
N LEU A 32 22.56 -17.15 41.95
CA LEU A 32 21.24 -17.64 41.57
C LEU A 32 20.51 -18.35 42.72
N SER A 33 21.23 -19.16 43.49
CA SER A 33 20.66 -19.83 44.67
C SER A 33 20.24 -18.82 45.73
N SER A 34 21.01 -17.75 45.93
CA SER A 34 20.70 -16.63 46.82
C SER A 34 19.50 -15.83 46.36
N VAL A 35 19.41 -15.53 45.05
CA VAL A 35 18.26 -14.83 44.45
C VAL A 35 16.98 -15.65 44.52
N LEU A 36 17.04 -16.94 44.22
CA LEU A 36 15.90 -17.85 44.33
C LEU A 36 15.43 -18.04 45.79
N SER A 37 16.34 -18.00 46.74
CA SER A 37 15.99 -18.12 48.14
C SER A 37 15.47 -16.84 48.76
N SER A 38 15.97 -15.68 48.32
CA SER A 38 15.59 -14.38 48.86
C SER A 38 14.44 -13.70 48.10
N GLY A 39 14.16 -14.15 46.88
CA GLY A 39 13.19 -13.51 45.95
C GLY A 39 13.63 -12.13 45.46
N ASN A 40 14.86 -11.72 45.69
CA ASN A 40 15.40 -10.42 45.35
C ASN A 40 16.00 -10.43 43.95
N MET A 41 15.22 -10.02 42.95
CA MET A 41 15.63 -9.94 41.54
C MET A 41 16.72 -8.89 41.27
N ASP A 42 16.93 -7.93 42.19
CA ASP A 42 17.97 -6.88 42.02
C ASP A 42 19.40 -7.47 42.10
N MET A 43 19.55 -8.65 42.64
CA MET A 43 20.86 -9.36 42.66
C MET A 43 21.18 -9.98 41.27
N LEU A 44 20.20 -10.38 40.47
CA LEU A 44 20.43 -10.85 39.10
C LEU A 44 20.97 -9.72 38.21
N ASP A 45 20.48 -8.52 38.42
CA ASP A 45 20.98 -7.34 37.69
C ASP A 45 22.49 -7.12 37.97
N ARG A 46 22.99 -7.43 39.16
CA ARG A 46 24.42 -7.26 39.51
C ARG A 46 25.36 -8.19 38.74
N ILE A 47 24.94 -9.41 38.40
CA ILE A 47 25.77 -10.36 37.63
C ILE A 47 26.01 -9.85 36.20
N PHE A 48 25.02 -9.20 35.60
CA PHE A 48 25.13 -8.63 34.27
C PHE A 48 25.96 -7.34 34.24
N PHE A 49 26.28 -6.72 35.41
CA PHE A 49 26.98 -5.45 35.50
C PHE A 49 28.50 -5.56 35.62
N GLU A 50 29.10 -6.75 35.77
CA GLU A 50 30.57 -6.89 35.79
C GLU A 50 31.23 -6.44 34.47
N ASP A 51 30.51 -6.47 33.36
CA ASP A 51 30.97 -6.05 32.04
C ASP A 51 30.85 -4.53 31.79
N TYR A 52 30.34 -3.75 32.77
CA TYR A 52 30.22 -2.31 32.68
C TYR A 52 31.32 -1.56 33.42
N GLU A 53 31.83 -0.46 32.86
CA GLU A 53 32.69 0.49 33.58
C GLU A 53 31.87 1.34 34.55
N GLU A 54 30.65 1.68 34.16
CA GLU A 54 29.66 2.41 34.94
C GLU A 54 28.25 1.87 34.66
N GLN A 55 27.41 1.82 35.68
CA GLN A 55 26.04 1.37 35.48
C GLN A 55 25.23 2.35 34.61
N PRO A 56 24.60 1.91 33.54
CA PRO A 56 23.72 2.78 32.77
C PRO A 56 22.56 3.29 33.63
N VAL A 57 22.29 4.59 33.57
CA VAL A 57 21.09 5.15 34.21
C VAL A 57 19.82 4.72 33.46
N THR A 58 18.69 4.77 34.15
CA THR A 58 17.41 4.42 33.59
C THR A 58 17.03 5.39 32.41
N PRO A 59 16.21 4.93 31.45
CA PRO A 59 15.72 5.84 30.38
C PRO A 59 15.09 7.11 30.92
N LYS A 60 14.34 7.02 32.01
CA LYS A 60 13.69 8.17 32.67
C LYS A 60 14.71 9.20 33.16
N GLU A 61 15.77 8.74 33.80
CA GLU A 61 16.85 9.59 34.33
C GLU A 61 17.63 10.22 33.16
N PHE A 62 18.01 9.43 32.15
CA PHE A 62 18.71 9.91 30.96
C PHE A 62 17.93 11.02 30.25
N LEU A 63 16.61 10.82 30.04
CA LEU A 63 15.74 11.77 29.34
C LEU A 63 15.44 13.06 30.13
N SER A 64 15.64 13.04 31.45
CA SER A 64 15.35 14.17 32.32
C SER A 64 16.59 15.00 32.64
N SER A 65 17.79 14.45 32.44
CA SER A 65 19.04 15.06 32.87
C SER A 65 19.70 15.87 31.75
N LYS A 66 20.04 17.13 32.05
CA LYS A 66 20.87 17.96 31.18
C LYS A 66 22.31 17.44 31.03
N TYR A 67 22.77 16.61 31.93
CA TYR A 67 24.08 15.99 31.81
C TYR A 67 24.16 15.06 30.61
N TYR A 68 23.10 14.26 30.36
CA TYR A 68 23.05 13.31 29.24
C TYR A 68 22.53 13.92 27.95
N LEU A 69 21.51 14.79 27.98
CA LEU A 69 20.86 15.33 26.78
C LEU A 69 21.10 16.82 26.51
N GLY A 70 21.82 17.52 27.41
CA GLY A 70 21.97 18.99 27.28
C GLY A 70 20.61 19.70 27.30
N SER A 71 20.43 20.69 26.42
CA SER A 71 19.17 21.42 26.29
C SER A 71 18.01 20.61 25.70
N PHE A 72 18.28 19.47 25.04
CA PHE A 72 17.23 18.59 24.51
C PHE A 72 16.36 17.98 25.63
N ALA A 73 16.89 17.82 26.86
CA ALA A 73 16.12 17.33 28.00
C ALA A 73 14.85 18.15 28.28
N GLU A 74 14.89 19.46 28.00
CA GLU A 74 13.76 20.37 28.20
C GLU A 74 12.89 20.54 26.95
N SER A 75 13.44 20.31 25.75
CA SER A 75 12.76 20.57 24.47
C SER A 75 11.94 19.39 23.95
N LEU A 76 12.12 18.18 24.50
CA LEU A 76 11.32 17.02 24.13
C LEU A 76 9.87 17.17 24.59
N TYR A 77 8.95 16.96 23.67
CA TYR A 77 7.52 16.94 24.00
C TYR A 77 7.21 15.82 25.01
N PRO A 78 6.32 16.07 25.99
CA PRO A 78 5.97 15.09 27.02
C PRO A 78 5.56 13.73 26.45
N LYS A 79 4.77 13.72 25.38
CA LYS A 79 4.33 12.50 24.73
C LYS A 79 5.49 11.63 24.23
N TRP A 80 6.51 12.26 23.61
CA TRP A 80 7.72 11.54 23.20
C TRP A 80 8.57 11.05 24.37
N LYS A 81 8.57 11.76 25.51
CA LYS A 81 9.26 11.26 26.72
C LYS A 81 8.61 9.99 27.24
N GLU A 82 7.28 9.91 27.28
CA GLU A 82 6.53 8.71 27.66
C GLU A 82 6.86 7.53 26.75
N GLU A 83 6.81 7.72 25.44
CA GLU A 83 7.11 6.70 24.45
C GLU A 83 8.56 6.20 24.56
N LEU A 84 9.51 7.11 24.69
CA LEU A 84 10.93 6.79 24.82
C LEU A 84 11.21 6.00 26.11
N ILE A 85 10.59 6.38 27.24
CA ILE A 85 10.72 5.62 28.49
C ILE A 85 10.22 4.19 28.29
N TYR A 86 9.07 4.02 27.64
CA TYR A 86 8.50 2.70 27.39
C TYR A 86 9.37 1.85 26.45
N VAL A 87 9.77 2.40 25.30
CA VAL A 87 10.54 1.68 24.26
C VAL A 87 11.95 1.31 24.74
N LEU A 88 12.57 2.17 25.55
CA LEU A 88 13.94 1.98 26.00
C LEU A 88 14.06 1.19 27.31
N ASP A 89 12.95 0.92 28.01
CA ASP A 89 12.95 0.10 29.21
C ASP A 89 13.23 -1.37 28.82
N PRO A 90 14.34 -1.98 29.31
CA PRO A 90 14.68 -3.37 29.00
C PRO A 90 13.58 -4.38 29.34
N LYS A 91 12.72 -4.07 30.34
CA LYS A 91 11.62 -4.93 30.78
C LYS A 91 10.55 -5.14 29.69
N ASN A 92 10.40 -4.19 28.79
CA ASN A 92 9.43 -4.27 27.70
C ASN A 92 9.94 -5.05 26.49
N ALA A 93 11.24 -5.35 26.43
CA ALA A 93 11.90 -6.14 25.38
C ALA A 93 11.60 -5.64 23.95
N ILE A 94 11.43 -4.33 23.76
CA ILE A 94 11.17 -3.74 22.46
C ILE A 94 12.45 -3.69 21.64
N ASN A 95 12.44 -4.31 20.46
CA ASN A 95 13.55 -4.30 19.52
C ASN A 95 13.17 -3.72 18.14
N GLU A 96 11.88 -3.43 17.92
CA GLU A 96 11.40 -2.67 16.77
C GLU A 96 10.47 -1.55 17.24
N TRP A 97 10.75 -0.33 16.78
CA TRP A 97 9.93 0.83 17.05
C TRP A 97 9.45 1.47 15.77
N ILE A 98 8.15 1.43 15.53
CA ILE A 98 7.51 2.05 14.38
C ILE A 98 6.98 3.41 14.80
N VAL A 99 7.60 4.47 14.26
CA VAL A 99 7.29 5.88 14.56
C VAL A 99 6.58 6.48 13.38
N PHE A 100 5.27 6.54 13.47
CA PHE A 100 4.38 6.86 12.37
C PHE A 100 3.53 8.10 12.68
N GLY A 101 2.80 8.64 11.69
CA GLY A 101 1.84 9.71 11.90
C GLY A 101 2.19 11.02 11.22
N SER A 102 1.64 12.13 11.74
CA SER A 102 1.64 13.44 11.10
C SER A 102 3.03 14.09 10.95
N ILE A 103 3.13 15.05 10.05
CA ILE A 103 4.35 15.84 9.82
C ILE A 103 4.57 16.81 10.99
N GLY A 104 5.84 17.07 11.32
CA GLY A 104 6.20 18.09 12.30
C GLY A 104 5.99 17.73 13.78
N THR A 105 5.73 16.43 14.08
CA THR A 105 5.62 15.92 15.48
C THR A 105 6.96 15.72 16.17
N GLY A 106 8.09 15.72 15.44
CA GLY A 106 9.41 15.51 16.02
C GLY A 106 9.88 14.04 15.99
N LYS A 107 9.31 13.18 15.15
CA LYS A 107 9.66 11.77 14.97
C LYS A 107 11.17 11.52 14.87
N THR A 108 11.84 12.22 13.97
CA THR A 108 13.29 12.10 13.76
C THR A 108 14.09 12.50 15.00
N VAL A 109 13.64 13.50 15.78
CA VAL A 109 14.30 13.89 17.02
C VAL A 109 14.17 12.80 18.08
N ALA A 110 12.95 12.26 18.25
CA ALA A 110 12.70 11.16 19.19
C ALA A 110 13.55 9.92 18.84
N SER A 111 13.66 9.58 17.58
CA SER A 111 14.50 8.47 17.11
C SER A 111 15.99 8.70 17.39
N CYS A 112 16.49 9.93 17.12
CA CYS A 112 17.88 10.27 17.45
C CYS A 112 18.15 10.15 18.96
N VAL A 113 17.20 10.54 19.82
CA VAL A 113 17.32 10.38 21.26
C VAL A 113 17.33 8.92 21.68
N ALA A 114 16.51 8.07 21.05
CA ALA A 114 16.51 6.63 21.31
C ALA A 114 17.87 6.00 20.95
N GLN A 115 18.41 6.35 19.79
CA GLN A 115 19.73 5.87 19.36
C GLN A 115 20.85 6.41 20.26
N LEU A 116 20.71 7.65 20.73
CA LEU A 116 21.69 8.24 21.67
C LEU A 116 21.70 7.50 23.02
N TYR A 117 20.53 7.08 23.52
CA TYR A 117 20.46 6.26 24.71
C TYR A 117 21.11 4.87 24.50
N LYS A 118 20.85 4.22 23.35
CA LYS A 118 21.53 2.96 23.02
C LYS A 118 23.04 3.13 22.90
N LEU A 119 23.52 4.23 22.31
CA LEU A 119 24.94 4.57 22.28
C LEU A 119 25.50 4.80 23.70
N TYR A 120 24.75 5.50 24.55
CA TYR A 120 25.09 5.71 25.96
C TYR A 120 25.28 4.37 26.66
N VAL A 121 24.36 3.44 26.56
CA VAL A 121 24.45 2.11 27.17
C VAL A 121 25.72 1.36 26.71
N LEU A 122 26.00 1.38 25.40
CA LEU A 122 27.24 0.77 24.88
C LEU A 122 28.51 1.47 25.39
N SER A 123 28.48 2.80 25.56
CA SER A 123 29.62 3.54 26.05
C SER A 123 29.92 3.31 27.55
N CYS A 124 28.97 2.76 28.31
CA CYS A 124 29.15 2.34 29.67
C CYS A 124 29.85 0.97 29.78
N MET A 125 29.91 0.18 28.71
CA MET A 125 30.49 -1.16 28.69
C MET A 125 32.02 -1.12 28.59
N LYS A 126 32.73 -2.02 29.28
CA LYS A 126 34.20 -2.19 29.21
C LYS A 126 34.64 -2.62 27.81
N ASN A 127 33.94 -3.58 27.24
CA ASN A 127 34.21 -4.12 25.91
C ASN A 127 32.91 -4.62 25.24
N PRO A 128 32.19 -3.76 24.52
CA PRO A 128 30.94 -4.13 23.85
C PRO A 128 31.06 -5.36 22.92
N GLN A 129 32.20 -5.47 22.22
CA GLN A 129 32.42 -6.56 21.27
C GLN A 129 32.42 -7.92 21.97
N LYS A 130 33.12 -8.01 23.09
CA LYS A 130 33.22 -9.26 23.88
C LYS A 130 31.84 -9.70 24.39
N ILE A 131 31.03 -8.76 24.88
CA ILE A 131 29.67 -9.04 25.40
C ILE A 131 28.78 -9.67 24.32
N PHE A 132 28.94 -9.23 23.05
CA PHE A 132 28.17 -9.75 21.92
C PHE A 132 28.89 -10.91 21.17
N GLY A 133 29.96 -11.45 21.71
CA GLY A 133 30.71 -12.54 21.08
C GLY A 133 31.44 -12.15 19.81
N LEU A 134 31.68 -10.86 19.60
CA LEU A 134 32.43 -10.35 18.47
C LEU A 134 33.93 -10.28 18.79
N ALA A 135 34.79 -10.38 17.75
CA ALA A 135 36.21 -10.15 17.95
C ALA A 135 36.46 -8.69 18.35
N SER A 136 37.43 -8.44 19.24
CA SER A 136 37.66 -7.14 19.89
C SER A 136 37.92 -5.99 18.92
N HIS A 137 38.34 -6.29 17.66
CA HIS A 137 38.61 -5.30 16.61
C HIS A 137 37.43 -5.08 15.67
N MET A 138 36.32 -5.82 15.80
CA MET A 138 35.17 -5.66 14.95
C MET A 138 34.42 -4.38 15.29
N PRO A 139 34.00 -3.59 14.27
CA PRO A 139 33.22 -2.40 14.50
C PRO A 139 31.76 -2.75 14.85
N VAL A 140 31.14 -1.96 15.71
CA VAL A 140 29.71 -2.03 16.05
C VAL A 140 29.01 -0.83 15.43
N TYR A 141 28.05 -1.08 14.55
CA TYR A 141 27.42 -0.03 13.75
C TYR A 141 26.08 0.43 14.30
N PHE A 142 25.91 1.76 14.34
CA PHE A 142 24.61 2.43 14.34
C PHE A 142 24.35 2.94 12.94
N ALA A 143 23.33 2.44 12.28
CA ALA A 143 23.04 2.76 10.88
C ALA A 143 21.83 3.68 10.75
N PHE A 144 21.97 4.75 9.97
CA PHE A 144 20.92 5.72 9.71
C PHE A 144 20.69 5.81 8.21
N PHE A 145 19.52 5.38 7.76
CA PHE A 145 19.15 5.39 6.35
C PHE A 145 17.98 6.34 6.09
N SER A 146 18.06 7.09 4.98
CA SER A 146 16.96 7.90 4.49
C SER A 146 16.85 7.76 2.98
N THR A 147 15.86 8.38 2.35
CA THR A 147 15.60 8.28 0.90
C THR A 147 16.74 8.81 0.04
N THR A 148 17.51 9.76 0.55
CA THR A 148 18.73 10.29 -0.11
C THR A 148 19.83 10.52 0.90
N LYS A 149 21.10 10.48 0.45
CA LYS A 149 22.26 10.80 1.28
C LYS A 149 22.17 12.20 1.90
N THR A 150 21.80 13.19 1.11
CA THR A 150 21.65 14.56 1.58
C THR A 150 20.66 14.65 2.74
N LYS A 151 19.51 14.00 2.65
CA LYS A 151 18.52 13.96 3.74
C LYS A 151 19.06 13.22 4.96
N ALA A 152 19.75 12.08 4.78
CA ALA A 152 20.36 11.35 5.88
C ALA A 152 21.46 12.19 6.55
N ALA A 153 22.30 12.84 5.78
CA ALA A 153 23.39 13.70 6.29
C ALA A 153 22.85 14.97 6.96
N ASP A 154 21.95 15.71 6.31
CA ASP A 154 21.51 17.02 6.80
C ASP A 154 20.45 16.91 7.90
N ALA A 155 19.50 15.99 7.78
CA ALA A 155 18.38 15.91 8.70
C ALA A 155 18.69 15.07 9.95
N ILE A 156 19.33 13.90 9.80
CA ILE A 156 19.57 12.98 10.91
C ILE A 156 20.94 13.26 11.54
N ASN A 157 22.00 13.23 10.73
CA ASN A 157 23.36 13.42 11.21
C ASN A 157 23.55 14.77 11.92
N ALA A 158 23.08 15.89 11.34
CA ALA A 158 23.20 17.19 11.98
C ALA A 158 22.50 17.24 13.36
N LYS A 159 21.32 16.62 13.50
CA LYS A 159 20.60 16.51 14.77
C LYS A 159 21.36 15.64 15.78
N PHE A 160 21.78 14.46 15.35
CA PHE A 160 22.51 13.53 16.20
C PHE A 160 23.81 14.12 16.70
N GLN A 161 24.60 14.75 15.83
CA GLN A 161 25.81 15.47 16.22
C GLN A 161 25.55 16.65 17.16
N SER A 162 24.47 17.40 16.92
CA SER A 162 24.07 18.46 17.85
C SER A 162 23.79 17.93 19.25
N MET A 163 23.15 16.77 19.35
CA MET A 163 22.91 16.10 20.64
C MET A 163 24.21 15.66 21.31
N LEU A 164 25.13 15.03 20.57
CA LEU A 164 26.45 14.65 21.09
C LEU A 164 27.23 15.88 21.59
N ASN A 165 27.24 16.96 20.83
CA ASN A 165 27.97 18.17 21.17
C ASN A 165 27.36 18.96 22.35
N LEU A 166 26.06 18.90 22.55
CA LEU A 166 25.36 19.59 23.65
C LEU A 166 25.35 18.77 24.93
N SER A 167 25.57 17.47 24.87
CA SER A 167 25.65 16.58 26.02
C SER A 167 26.98 16.72 26.76
N PRO A 168 27.00 17.13 28.03
CA PRO A 168 28.21 17.09 28.84
C PRO A 168 28.83 15.69 28.92
N TYR A 169 28.03 14.66 29.16
CA TYR A 169 28.46 13.26 29.21
C TYR A 169 29.25 12.84 27.96
N PHE A 170 28.70 13.02 26.77
CA PHE A 170 29.38 12.60 25.54
C PHE A 170 30.61 13.44 25.21
N ARG A 171 30.63 14.70 25.59
CA ARG A 171 31.85 15.54 25.50
C ARG A 171 32.99 15.07 26.40
N GLU A 172 32.65 14.58 27.58
CA GLU A 172 33.62 14.02 28.53
C GLU A 172 34.10 12.63 28.10
N LYS A 173 33.15 11.76 27.71
CA LYS A 173 33.43 10.38 27.29
C LYS A 173 34.16 10.30 25.94
N PHE A 174 33.89 11.23 25.02
CA PHE A 174 34.48 11.29 23.68
C PHE A 174 35.22 12.61 23.40
N PRO A 175 36.30 12.91 24.19
CA PRO A 175 36.96 14.22 24.15
C PRO A 175 37.69 14.56 22.87
N LYS A 176 38.00 13.56 22.04
CA LYS A 176 38.57 13.82 20.73
C LYS A 176 37.45 14.19 19.75
N ASN A 177 37.35 15.50 19.49
CA ASN A 177 36.33 16.14 18.65
C ASN A 177 36.00 15.29 17.41
N PRO A 178 34.80 14.75 17.30
CA PRO A 178 34.37 13.93 16.15
C PRO A 178 34.62 14.62 14.80
N ARG A 179 34.61 15.97 14.75
CA ARG A 179 34.86 16.75 13.51
C ARG A 179 36.17 16.41 12.79
N LYS A 180 37.19 15.84 13.45
CA LYS A 180 38.46 15.46 12.81
C LYS A 180 38.44 14.09 12.15
N VAL A 181 37.50 13.23 12.49
CA VAL A 181 37.33 11.90 11.85
C VAL A 181 36.53 11.99 10.56
N PHE A 182 35.88 13.11 10.31
CA PHE A 182 35.00 13.38 9.17
C PHE A 182 35.65 13.36 7.77
N LEU A 183 36.96 13.35 7.65
CA LEU A 183 37.65 13.45 6.37
C LEU A 183 38.25 12.13 5.88
N GLN A 184 38.08 11.06 6.61
CA GLN A 184 38.42 9.73 6.09
C GLN A 184 37.18 9.18 5.35
N GLY A 185 37.02 9.63 4.12
CA GLY A 185 36.04 9.05 3.22
C GLY A 185 36.30 7.57 3.00
N ALA A 186 35.35 6.86 2.45
CA ALA A 186 35.31 5.42 2.14
C ALA A 186 36.61 4.80 1.56
N ALA A 187 37.55 5.61 1.11
CA ALA A 187 38.87 5.21 0.63
C ALA A 187 39.74 4.50 1.67
N THR A 188 39.45 4.63 2.96
CA THR A 188 40.25 4.00 4.04
C THR A 188 39.74 2.60 4.39
N LEU A 189 38.48 2.29 4.14
CA LEU A 189 37.87 0.99 4.43
C LEU A 189 38.22 -0.10 3.39
N PHE A 190 38.57 0.27 2.15
CA PHE A 190 38.76 -0.70 1.05
C PHE A 190 40.15 -0.71 0.42
N GLY A 191 41.18 -0.09 1.04
CA GLY A 191 42.57 -0.12 0.55
C GLY A 191 42.81 0.74 -0.68
N ALA A 192 44.06 1.14 -0.92
CA ALA A 192 44.48 2.08 -1.97
C ALA A 192 44.25 1.64 -3.43
N GLY A 193 43.72 0.45 -3.68
CA GLY A 193 43.42 -0.09 -5.01
C GLY A 193 42.02 0.23 -5.58
N TYR A 194 41.11 0.79 -4.77
CA TYR A 194 39.72 1.02 -5.16
C TYR A 194 39.44 2.43 -5.67
N LYS A 195 40.46 3.21 -6.00
CA LYS A 195 40.28 4.62 -6.39
C LYS A 195 39.58 4.87 -7.74
N GLU A 196 39.44 3.88 -8.59
CA GLU A 196 38.91 4.10 -9.96
C GLU A 196 37.41 3.87 -10.16
N HIS A 197 36.67 3.29 -9.18
CA HIS A 197 35.23 3.06 -9.34
C HIS A 197 34.32 3.71 -8.28
N ALA A 198 34.88 4.43 -7.31
CA ALA A 198 34.09 5.15 -6.31
C ALA A 198 33.56 6.49 -6.86
N LYS A 199 32.62 6.43 -7.80
CA LYS A 199 31.75 7.56 -8.16
C LYS A 199 30.55 7.70 -7.22
N SER A 200 30.47 6.97 -6.11
CA SER A 200 29.34 7.09 -5.18
C SER A 200 29.77 7.74 -3.87
N ASP A 201 29.58 9.03 -3.81
CA ASP A 201 29.55 9.84 -2.59
C ASP A 201 28.40 9.48 -1.63
N ASP A 202 27.88 8.26 -1.58
CA ASP A 202 26.60 7.91 -0.95
C ASP A 202 26.71 7.42 0.50
N LEU A 203 27.89 7.45 1.11
CA LEU A 203 28.14 6.98 2.47
C LEU A 203 28.90 8.02 3.29
N PHE A 204 28.45 8.23 4.54
CA PHE A 204 29.12 9.06 5.51
C PHE A 204 29.25 8.30 6.82
N GLU A 205 30.45 8.28 7.43
CA GLU A 205 30.76 7.51 8.62
C GLU A 205 31.48 8.37 9.66
N LEU A 206 31.11 8.13 10.92
CA LEU A 206 31.74 8.72 12.10
C LEU A 206 32.20 7.62 13.04
N VAL A 207 33.48 7.57 13.35
CA VAL A 207 34.08 6.58 14.26
C VAL A 207 34.23 7.17 15.66
N LEU A 208 33.69 6.45 16.65
CA LEU A 208 33.73 6.78 18.08
C LEU A 208 34.67 5.84 18.84
N PRO A 209 35.04 6.12 20.11
CA PRO A 209 35.74 5.18 20.98
C PRO A 209 35.05 3.82 21.07
N HIS A 210 35.75 2.79 21.49
CA HIS A 210 35.32 1.38 21.51
C HIS A 210 34.96 0.80 20.15
N ASN A 211 35.49 1.38 19.06
CA ASN A 211 35.20 0.98 17.68
C ASN A 211 33.69 0.97 17.35
N ILE A 212 32.97 1.97 17.88
CA ILE A 212 31.56 2.20 17.58
C ILE A 212 31.49 3.15 16.39
N HIS A 213 30.73 2.76 15.36
CA HIS A 213 30.63 3.48 14.10
C HIS A 213 29.22 3.99 13.87
N LEU A 214 29.08 5.26 13.52
CA LEU A 214 27.80 5.85 13.10
C LEU A 214 27.81 5.98 11.57
N LEU A 215 26.93 5.27 10.91
CA LEU A 215 26.84 5.20 9.45
C LEU A 215 25.60 5.92 8.95
N PHE A 216 25.76 6.82 8.00
CA PHE A 216 24.67 7.56 7.37
C PHE A 216 24.64 7.26 5.86
N GLY A 217 23.55 6.68 5.36
CA GLY A 217 23.45 6.20 3.98
C GLY A 217 22.04 6.30 3.38
N SER A 218 21.97 5.94 2.10
CA SER A 218 20.71 5.93 1.36
C SER A 218 20.45 4.63 0.61
N GLN A 219 21.45 3.74 0.46
CA GLN A 219 21.35 2.52 -0.34
C GLN A 219 21.36 1.27 0.53
N THR A 220 20.64 0.24 0.10
CA THR A 220 20.57 -1.06 0.77
C THR A 220 21.92 -1.75 0.80
N GLY A 221 22.71 -1.63 -0.28
CA GLY A 221 24.06 -2.18 -0.35
C GLY A 221 25.00 -1.71 0.76
N HIS A 222 24.77 -0.52 1.36
CA HIS A 222 25.56 -0.01 2.47
C HIS A 222 25.36 -0.81 3.78
N ALA A 223 24.25 -1.53 3.94
CA ALA A 223 24.00 -2.38 5.10
C ALA A 223 24.62 -3.78 4.96
N LEU A 224 25.04 -4.16 3.76
CA LEU A 224 25.64 -5.48 3.51
C LEU A 224 26.99 -5.61 4.23
N SER A 225 27.18 -6.76 4.89
CA SER A 225 28.42 -7.10 5.59
C SER A 225 28.79 -6.27 6.83
N LEU A 226 27.85 -5.46 7.37
CA LEU A 226 28.06 -4.69 8.60
C LEU A 226 27.49 -5.40 9.83
N ASP A 227 28.16 -5.23 10.96
CA ASP A 227 27.66 -5.67 12.27
C ASP A 227 26.76 -4.56 12.87
N VAL A 228 25.52 -4.48 12.35
CA VAL A 228 24.57 -3.43 12.73
C VAL A 228 23.93 -3.77 14.07
N PHE A 229 24.24 -2.98 15.10
CA PHE A 229 23.65 -3.09 16.42
C PHE A 229 22.28 -2.43 16.51
N SER A 230 22.18 -1.23 15.97
CA SER A 230 20.91 -0.48 16.00
C SER A 230 20.77 0.35 14.72
N ALA A 231 19.55 0.55 14.26
CA ALA A 231 19.32 1.30 13.03
C ALA A 231 18.10 2.20 13.09
N THR A 232 18.14 3.29 12.32
CA THR A 232 17.00 4.15 12.03
C THR A 232 16.78 4.20 10.52
N LEU A 233 15.60 3.82 10.09
CA LEU A 233 15.14 3.88 8.71
C LEU A 233 14.12 5.02 8.59
N ASP A 234 14.51 6.14 7.98
CA ASP A 234 13.71 7.35 7.90
C ASP A 234 13.03 7.51 6.54
N GLU A 235 11.83 8.05 6.56
CA GLU A 235 10.99 8.29 5.37
C GLU A 235 10.73 7.03 4.53
N MET A 236 10.51 5.88 5.16
CA MET A 236 10.38 4.58 4.49
C MET A 236 9.24 4.53 3.47
N ASN A 237 8.12 5.20 3.73
CA ASN A 237 7.00 5.28 2.77
C ASN A 237 7.30 6.11 1.52
N PHE A 238 8.40 6.85 1.50
CA PHE A 238 8.83 7.69 0.38
C PHE A 238 9.92 7.04 -0.47
N ARG A 239 10.36 5.84 -0.12
CA ARG A 239 11.26 5.03 -0.96
C ARG A 239 10.44 4.41 -2.09
N THR A 240 10.61 4.93 -3.30
CA THR A 240 9.98 4.42 -4.50
C THR A 240 10.99 3.70 -5.37
N LYS A 241 10.56 2.71 -6.13
CA LYS A 241 11.38 2.09 -7.19
C LYS A 241 11.84 3.17 -8.17
N ARG A 242 13.06 3.02 -8.69
CA ARG A 242 13.58 3.87 -9.77
C ARG A 242 13.01 3.51 -11.15
N SER A 243 12.50 2.30 -11.31
CA SER A 243 11.92 1.83 -12.56
C SER A 243 10.78 0.84 -12.28
N ILE A 244 9.74 0.88 -13.09
CA ILE A 244 8.60 -0.07 -13.04
C ILE A 244 9.04 -1.48 -13.49
N LEU A 245 10.19 -1.58 -14.18
CA LEU A 245 10.70 -2.82 -14.74
C LEU A 245 11.64 -3.61 -13.81
N ASP A 246 12.07 -3.02 -12.68
CA ASP A 246 12.95 -3.68 -11.72
C ASP A 246 12.12 -4.40 -10.66
N GLU A 247 11.75 -5.65 -10.90
CA GLU A 247 11.10 -6.51 -9.90
C GLU A 247 12.01 -6.74 -8.68
N ASP A 248 13.33 -6.68 -8.85
CA ASP A 248 14.37 -6.82 -7.83
C ASP A 248 15.05 -5.49 -7.47
N ASP A 249 14.29 -4.40 -7.24
CA ASP A 249 14.93 -3.16 -6.78
C ASP A 249 15.56 -3.36 -5.40
N GLU A 250 16.86 -3.62 -5.39
CA GLU A 250 17.70 -3.79 -4.18
C GLU A 250 17.59 -2.62 -3.19
N ASN A 251 17.02 -1.49 -3.60
CA ASN A 251 16.82 -0.30 -2.78
C ASN A 251 15.37 -0.13 -2.29
N SER A 252 14.51 -1.13 -2.44
CA SER A 252 13.14 -1.06 -1.93
C SER A 252 13.11 -0.91 -0.40
N ALA A 253 12.07 -0.27 0.12
CA ALA A 253 11.87 -0.13 1.57
C ALA A 253 11.86 -1.49 2.28
N LYS A 254 11.20 -2.47 1.68
CA LYS A 254 11.07 -3.83 2.21
C LYS A 254 12.42 -4.55 2.25
N GLN A 255 13.22 -4.45 1.20
CA GLN A 255 14.54 -5.07 1.17
C GLN A 255 15.51 -4.42 2.16
N LEU A 256 15.54 -3.07 2.25
CA LEU A 256 16.38 -2.40 3.25
C LEU A 256 16.00 -2.84 4.67
N TYR A 257 14.70 -2.88 4.98
CA TYR A 257 14.21 -3.36 6.27
C TYR A 257 14.69 -4.78 6.57
N HIS A 258 14.47 -5.72 5.64
CA HIS A 258 14.89 -7.11 5.83
C HIS A 258 16.40 -7.27 5.99
N GLN A 259 17.18 -6.57 5.21
CA GLN A 259 18.64 -6.60 5.28
C GLN A 259 19.13 -6.09 6.64
N VAL A 260 18.66 -4.92 7.07
CA VAL A 260 19.07 -4.34 8.35
C VAL A 260 18.59 -5.21 9.52
N ARG A 261 17.34 -5.68 9.48
CA ARG A 261 16.78 -6.56 10.51
C ARG A 261 17.59 -7.85 10.66
N THR A 262 17.90 -8.51 9.55
CA THR A 262 18.71 -9.74 9.56
C THR A 262 20.11 -9.49 10.15
N ARG A 263 20.72 -8.33 9.92
CA ARG A 263 22.04 -7.98 10.50
C ARG A 263 21.95 -7.81 12.01
N ILE A 264 20.94 -7.11 12.51
CA ILE A 264 20.71 -6.98 13.96
C ILE A 264 20.48 -8.36 14.57
N ASP A 265 19.59 -9.15 14.00
CA ASP A 265 19.18 -10.44 14.55
C ASP A 265 20.32 -11.47 14.51
N SER A 266 21.12 -11.49 13.46
CA SER A 266 22.20 -12.49 13.32
C SER A 266 23.41 -12.26 14.22
N ARG A 267 23.61 -11.05 14.75
CA ARG A 267 24.82 -10.68 15.50
C ARG A 267 24.57 -10.35 16.97
N PHE A 268 23.40 -9.76 17.27
CA PHE A 268 23.15 -9.17 18.57
C PHE A 268 21.98 -9.81 19.34
N VAL A 269 21.25 -10.75 18.72
CA VAL A 269 20.19 -11.51 19.41
C VAL A 269 20.78 -12.70 20.13
N SER A 270 20.50 -12.81 21.43
CA SER A 270 20.73 -14.00 22.22
C SER A 270 19.40 -14.61 22.69
N ALA A 271 19.41 -15.83 23.19
CA ALA A 271 18.19 -16.55 23.61
C ALA A 271 17.33 -15.81 24.65
N ALA A 272 17.91 -14.88 25.39
CA ALA A 272 17.22 -14.12 26.45
C ALA A 272 17.11 -12.61 26.14
N PHE A 273 17.84 -12.07 25.18
CA PHE A 273 18.00 -10.63 25.07
C PHE A 273 18.33 -10.19 23.64
N ASN A 274 17.58 -9.20 23.15
CA ASN A 274 17.91 -8.47 21.93
C ASN A 274 18.15 -6.99 22.29
N PRO A 275 19.41 -6.56 22.45
CA PRO A 275 19.74 -5.20 22.86
C PRO A 275 19.61 -4.19 21.75
N GLY A 276 19.57 -4.65 20.51
CA GLY A 276 19.45 -3.80 19.32
C GLY A 276 18.07 -3.16 19.21
N LEU A 277 18.00 -2.05 18.50
CA LEU A 277 16.73 -1.35 18.22
C LEU A 277 16.65 -0.94 16.76
N LEU A 278 15.68 -1.48 16.05
CA LEU A 278 15.33 -1.04 14.71
C LEU A 278 14.20 -0.01 14.78
N ILE A 279 14.44 1.19 14.29
CA ILE A 279 13.45 2.27 14.29
C ILE A 279 13.02 2.55 12.85
N ASN A 280 11.74 2.37 12.56
CA ASN A 280 11.13 2.71 11.28
C ASN A 280 10.35 4.01 11.42
N ILE A 281 10.78 5.06 10.71
CA ILE A 281 10.11 6.36 10.74
C ILE A 281 9.43 6.61 9.41
N SER A 282 8.18 7.02 9.44
CA SER A 282 7.51 7.58 8.26
C SER A 282 6.37 8.51 8.61
N SER A 283 6.04 9.38 7.68
CA SER A 283 4.76 10.09 7.70
C SER A 283 3.72 9.27 6.96
N ALA A 284 2.44 9.46 7.30
CA ALA A 284 1.32 8.80 6.64
C ALA A 284 1.32 9.12 5.14
N ARG A 285 1.06 8.11 4.30
CA ARG A 285 0.98 8.27 2.86
C ARG A 285 -0.25 7.56 2.30
N SER A 286 -0.10 6.37 1.77
CA SER A 286 -1.21 5.55 1.29
C SER A 286 -1.33 4.30 2.15
N THR A 287 -2.51 3.72 2.17
CA THR A 287 -2.81 2.50 2.91
C THR A 287 -1.98 1.29 2.48
N ASP A 288 -1.36 1.36 1.29
CA ASP A 288 -0.54 0.29 0.69
C ASP A 288 0.96 0.56 0.84
N SER A 289 1.36 1.51 1.68
CA SER A 289 2.78 1.82 1.89
C SER A 289 3.41 0.81 2.84
N PHE A 290 4.73 0.60 2.71
CA PHE A 290 5.47 -0.41 3.48
C PHE A 290 5.25 -0.34 4.99
N VAL A 291 5.26 0.88 5.55
CA VAL A 291 5.13 1.03 7.02
C VAL A 291 3.72 0.70 7.49
N GLU A 292 2.68 1.02 6.71
CA GLU A 292 1.29 0.66 7.00
C GLU A 292 1.08 -0.86 6.91
N GLU A 293 1.67 -1.53 5.92
CA GLU A 293 1.68 -3.00 5.85
C GLU A 293 2.33 -3.61 7.09
N ARG A 294 3.48 -3.06 7.52
CA ARG A 294 4.16 -3.52 8.72
C ARG A 294 3.38 -3.27 10.00
N ILE A 295 2.73 -2.10 10.14
CA ILE A 295 1.83 -1.79 11.26
C ILE A 295 0.68 -2.81 11.33
N LYS A 296 0.07 -3.12 10.19
CA LYS A 296 -1.00 -4.12 10.09
C LYS A 296 -0.51 -5.50 10.54
N GLU A 297 0.62 -5.94 10.04
CA GLU A 297 1.26 -7.21 10.40
C GLU A 297 1.55 -7.30 11.92
N VAL A 298 2.12 -6.24 12.51
CA VAL A 298 2.39 -6.17 13.96
C VAL A 298 1.11 -6.29 14.78
N ARG A 299 0.03 -5.64 14.35
CA ARG A 299 -1.27 -5.68 15.04
C ARG A 299 -1.98 -7.04 14.88
N GLU A 300 -2.02 -7.59 13.66
CA GLU A 300 -2.69 -8.86 13.36
C GLU A 300 -2.00 -10.06 14.04
N HIS A 301 -0.68 -10.08 14.05
CA HIS A 301 0.10 -11.16 14.67
C HIS A 301 0.45 -10.90 16.13
N ASN A 302 0.01 -9.78 16.72
CA ASN A 302 0.29 -9.38 18.11
C ASN A 302 1.78 -9.51 18.48
N ILE A 303 2.65 -8.91 17.64
CA ILE A 303 4.11 -8.98 17.78
C ILE A 303 4.52 -8.16 19.00
N LYS A 304 4.89 -8.82 20.11
CA LYS A 304 5.11 -8.18 21.42
C LYS A 304 6.38 -7.33 21.51
N ASN A 305 7.40 -7.65 20.71
CA ASN A 305 8.69 -6.94 20.71
C ASN A 305 8.71 -5.76 19.70
N ALA A 306 7.59 -5.44 19.10
CA ALA A 306 7.40 -4.26 18.26
C ALA A 306 6.46 -3.27 18.96
N HIS A 307 6.83 -1.97 18.96
CA HIS A 307 6.01 -0.89 19.49
C HIS A 307 5.64 0.09 18.39
N ILE A 308 4.40 0.57 18.39
CA ILE A 308 3.88 1.52 17.40
C ILE A 308 3.52 2.83 18.10
N SER A 309 4.18 3.92 17.71
CA SER A 309 3.83 5.28 18.11
C SER A 309 3.22 6.00 16.91
N ASP A 310 1.91 6.23 16.97
CA ASP A 310 1.10 6.79 15.89
C ASP A 310 0.32 8.01 16.43
N PHE A 311 0.74 9.22 16.04
CA PHE A 311 0.22 10.47 16.61
C PHE A 311 -0.18 11.49 15.54
N ALA A 312 -1.34 12.14 15.79
CA ALA A 312 -1.68 13.37 15.14
C ALA A 312 -0.81 14.54 15.67
N LEU A 313 -0.76 15.62 14.91
CA LEU A 313 0.04 16.81 15.28
C LEU A 313 -0.38 17.41 16.63
N TRP A 314 -1.67 17.43 16.93
CA TRP A 314 -2.24 17.99 18.16
C TRP A 314 -2.08 17.08 19.38
N ASP A 315 -1.87 15.78 19.20
CA ASP A 315 -1.63 14.84 20.30
C ASP A 315 -0.25 15.08 20.92
N VAL A 316 0.72 15.43 20.09
CA VAL A 316 2.11 15.69 20.53
C VAL A 316 2.27 17.09 21.10
N LYS A 317 1.47 18.05 20.63
CA LYS A 317 1.54 19.47 21.02
C LYS A 317 0.22 19.93 21.68
N PRO A 318 -0.16 19.35 22.82
CA PRO A 318 -1.42 19.70 23.48
C PRO A 318 -1.45 21.19 23.85
N GLY A 319 -2.62 21.79 23.74
CA GLY A 319 -2.84 23.20 24.08
C GLY A 319 -2.39 24.23 23.04
N ARG A 320 -1.60 23.84 22.02
CA ARG A 320 -1.10 24.78 20.99
C ARG A 320 -2.19 25.24 20.01
N TYR A 321 -3.21 24.41 19.77
CA TYR A 321 -4.16 24.56 18.67
C TYR A 321 -5.60 24.88 19.14
N GLY A 322 -5.77 25.36 20.35
CA GLY A 322 -7.10 25.64 20.91
C GLY A 322 -7.92 24.39 21.25
N SER A 323 -9.11 24.61 21.83
CA SER A 323 -10.04 23.54 22.23
C SER A 323 -11.11 23.21 21.19
N ASP A 324 -11.45 24.19 20.35
CA ASP A 324 -12.54 24.06 19.39
C ASP A 324 -12.21 23.03 18.31
N ARG A 325 -13.19 22.20 17.98
CA ARG A 325 -13.06 21.09 17.05
C ARG A 325 -14.15 21.11 15.99
N PHE A 326 -13.84 20.59 14.81
CA PHE A 326 -14.80 20.19 13.79
C PHE A 326 -14.57 18.72 13.42
N LYS A 327 -15.60 18.09 12.90
CA LYS A 327 -15.57 16.65 12.58
C LYS A 327 -15.24 16.44 11.11
N VAL A 328 -14.39 15.43 10.86
CA VAL A 328 -14.04 14.97 9.52
C VAL A 328 -14.31 13.47 9.46
N PHE A 329 -15.05 13.06 8.44
CA PHE A 329 -15.15 11.67 8.05
C PHE A 329 -13.93 11.30 7.23
N VAL A 330 -13.16 10.35 7.72
CA VAL A 330 -12.05 9.73 6.99
C VAL A 330 -12.65 8.58 6.20
N GLY A 331 -12.58 8.70 4.89
CA GLY A 331 -13.15 7.72 3.96
C GLY A 331 -12.26 6.48 3.80
N SER A 332 -12.80 5.51 3.10
CA SER A 332 -12.14 4.24 2.76
C SER A 332 -11.98 4.08 1.25
N GLY A 333 -11.66 2.87 0.79
CA GLY A 333 -11.78 2.48 -0.62
C GLY A 333 -13.20 2.59 -1.19
N PHE A 334 -14.23 2.80 -0.36
CA PHE A 334 -15.63 2.81 -0.77
C PHE A 334 -16.29 4.18 -0.70
N ARG A 335 -15.89 5.03 0.25
CA ARG A 335 -16.47 6.35 0.47
C ARG A 335 -15.37 7.42 0.59
N SER A 336 -15.57 8.56 -0.05
CA SER A 336 -14.61 9.68 -0.02
C SER A 336 -14.63 10.39 1.33
N SER A 337 -13.46 10.92 1.74
CA SER A 337 -13.35 11.73 2.95
C SER A 337 -14.07 13.08 2.79
N ARG A 338 -14.67 13.59 3.85
CA ARG A 338 -15.37 14.88 3.84
C ARG A 338 -15.49 15.51 5.23
N ILE A 339 -15.63 16.82 5.26
CA ILE A 339 -15.96 17.57 6.46
C ILE A 339 -17.44 17.28 6.78
N LEU A 340 -17.75 16.97 8.03
CA LEU A 340 -19.12 16.73 8.50
C LEU A 340 -19.76 18.02 8.96
N ASP A 341 -21.08 18.14 8.73
CA ASP A 341 -21.87 19.19 9.34
C ASP A 341 -22.05 18.94 10.85
N ASN A 342 -22.22 20.00 11.64
CA ASN A 342 -22.29 19.91 13.11
C ASN A 342 -23.38 18.96 13.66
N LYS A 343 -24.38 18.62 12.85
CA LYS A 343 -25.49 17.73 13.22
C LYS A 343 -25.42 16.37 12.56
N GLU A 344 -24.41 16.14 11.72
CA GLU A 344 -24.26 14.91 10.98
C GLU A 344 -23.54 13.85 11.82
N THR A 345 -24.16 12.68 11.95
CA THR A 345 -23.59 11.48 12.57
C THR A 345 -23.55 10.36 11.53
N ILE A 346 -22.46 9.60 11.51
CA ILE A 346 -22.33 8.43 10.65
C ILE A 346 -22.41 7.21 11.54
N GLU A 347 -23.53 6.50 11.47
CA GLU A 347 -23.80 5.30 12.30
C GLU A 347 -23.21 4.02 11.69
N ASP A 348 -22.99 3.98 10.36
CA ASP A 348 -22.52 2.80 9.62
C ASP A 348 -21.09 3.03 9.10
N LEU A 349 -20.10 2.88 9.99
CA LEU A 349 -18.68 2.94 9.64
C LEU A 349 -18.21 1.58 9.14
N LYS A 350 -17.60 1.57 7.94
CA LYS A 350 -16.98 0.38 7.36
C LYS A 350 -15.53 0.24 7.83
N PRO A 351 -14.92 -0.95 7.70
CA PRO A 351 -13.50 -1.12 7.98
C PRO A 351 -12.63 -0.08 7.25
N GLY A 352 -11.74 0.57 7.98
CA GLY A 352 -10.87 1.64 7.47
C GLY A 352 -11.51 3.03 7.45
N GLU A 353 -12.76 3.18 7.90
CA GLU A 353 -13.42 4.48 8.07
C GLU A 353 -13.40 4.94 9.50
N ALA A 354 -13.32 6.26 9.70
CA ALA A 354 -13.35 6.86 11.03
C ALA A 354 -13.97 8.27 11.00
N VAL A 355 -14.45 8.72 12.13
CA VAL A 355 -14.77 10.13 12.36
C VAL A 355 -13.76 10.68 13.35
N ILE A 356 -13.06 11.75 12.98
CA ILE A 356 -12.02 12.37 13.78
C ILE A 356 -12.34 13.82 14.11
N ASP A 357 -11.93 14.25 15.31
CA ASP A 357 -12.11 15.60 15.80
C ASP A 357 -10.80 16.41 15.54
N ILE A 358 -10.89 17.48 14.75
CA ILE A 358 -9.78 18.26 14.28
C ILE A 358 -9.84 19.68 14.85
N PRO A 359 -8.70 20.26 15.31
CA PRO A 359 -8.68 21.64 15.75
C PRO A 359 -9.15 22.62 14.66
N THR A 360 -10.06 23.51 15.01
CA THR A 360 -10.72 24.44 14.05
C THR A 360 -9.74 25.32 13.28
N ILE A 361 -8.57 25.59 13.85
CA ILE A 361 -7.49 26.34 13.18
C ILE A 361 -7.04 25.70 11.85
N PHE A 362 -7.24 24.39 11.66
CA PHE A 362 -6.88 23.68 10.43
C PHE A 362 -8.01 23.55 9.41
N LYS A 363 -9.21 24.14 9.69
CA LYS A 363 -10.38 23.98 8.86
C LYS A 363 -10.17 24.39 7.40
N GLU A 364 -9.45 25.48 7.16
CA GLU A 364 -9.11 25.96 5.82
C GLU A 364 -8.23 24.95 5.05
N SER A 365 -7.22 24.37 5.71
CA SER A 365 -6.37 23.33 5.11
C SER A 365 -7.18 22.12 4.68
N PHE A 366 -8.14 21.69 5.50
CA PHE A 366 -9.04 20.56 5.17
C PHE A 366 -10.03 20.91 4.07
N GLN A 367 -10.48 22.14 3.96
CA GLN A 367 -11.31 22.60 2.85
C GLN A 367 -10.54 22.64 1.53
N LEU A 368 -9.26 23.01 1.58
CA LEU A 368 -8.40 23.10 0.40
C LEU A 368 -8.04 21.71 -0.15
N ASN A 369 -7.60 20.79 0.71
CA ASN A 369 -7.27 19.42 0.33
C ASN A 369 -7.41 18.48 1.53
N ILE A 370 -8.56 17.84 1.62
CA ILE A 370 -8.93 17.00 2.76
C ILE A 370 -8.00 15.79 2.95
N ASP A 371 -7.70 15.05 1.88
CA ASP A 371 -6.89 13.84 1.97
C ASP A 371 -5.43 14.16 2.32
N SER A 372 -4.86 15.24 1.78
CA SER A 372 -3.53 15.71 2.18
C SER A 372 -3.51 16.14 3.65
N SER A 373 -4.53 16.86 4.10
CA SER A 373 -4.63 17.33 5.48
C SER A 373 -4.83 16.18 6.47
N ILE A 374 -5.57 15.13 6.10
CA ILE A 374 -5.71 13.91 6.90
C ILE A 374 -4.34 13.23 7.07
N ARG A 375 -3.56 13.09 6.00
CA ARG A 375 -2.23 12.47 6.08
C ARG A 375 -1.24 13.33 6.85
N ASP A 376 -1.13 14.59 6.47
CA ASP A 376 -0.05 15.46 6.93
C ASP A 376 -0.26 15.97 8.36
N LEU A 377 -1.51 16.23 8.76
CA LEU A 377 -1.86 16.82 10.05
C LEU A 377 -2.47 15.81 11.04
N ALA A 378 -3.35 14.90 10.56
CA ALA A 378 -3.91 13.86 11.42
C ALA A 378 -3.04 12.59 11.47
N GLY A 379 -2.12 12.41 10.51
CA GLY A 379 -1.24 11.25 10.47
C GLY A 379 -1.92 9.95 10.05
N ILE A 380 -3.08 10.03 9.43
CA ILE A 380 -3.86 8.87 9.01
C ILE A 380 -3.61 8.61 7.52
N PRO A 381 -3.24 7.38 7.13
CA PRO A 381 -3.07 7.04 5.73
C PRO A 381 -4.40 7.15 4.99
N THR A 382 -4.37 7.70 3.79
CA THR A 382 -5.53 7.74 2.92
C THR A 382 -5.30 6.81 1.73
N ALA A 383 -6.35 6.51 0.99
CA ALA A 383 -6.15 5.85 -0.29
C ALA A 383 -5.24 6.68 -1.20
N ALA A 384 -4.52 6.02 -2.13
CA ALA A 384 -3.42 6.62 -2.90
C ALA A 384 -3.74 8.01 -3.46
N LEU A 385 -2.69 8.84 -3.52
CA LEU A 385 -2.73 10.29 -3.82
C LEU A 385 -3.30 10.64 -5.19
N ASN A 386 -3.19 9.74 -6.16
CA ASN A 386 -3.48 9.97 -7.57
C ASN A 386 -4.56 9.04 -8.10
N LYS A 387 -5.52 8.63 -7.27
CA LYS A 387 -6.61 7.76 -7.75
C LYS A 387 -7.34 8.40 -8.90
N LEU A 388 -7.54 7.62 -9.97
CA LEU A 388 -8.33 8.04 -11.12
C LEU A 388 -9.77 8.33 -10.69
N PHE A 389 -10.40 7.40 -9.98
CA PHE A 389 -11.75 7.56 -9.47
C PHE A 389 -11.75 8.18 -8.06
N LYS A 390 -11.88 9.51 -7.99
CA LYS A 390 -12.03 10.23 -6.71
C LYS A 390 -13.36 9.92 -6.03
N HIS A 391 -14.44 9.76 -6.81
CA HIS A 391 -15.78 9.38 -6.37
C HIS A 391 -16.00 7.88 -6.62
N ARG A 392 -15.53 7.07 -5.69
CA ARG A 392 -15.51 5.59 -5.82
C ARG A 392 -16.88 4.96 -5.73
N GLU A 393 -17.81 5.65 -5.11
CA GLU A 393 -19.23 5.31 -5.06
C GLU A 393 -19.83 5.14 -6.47
N LEU A 394 -19.35 5.89 -7.46
CA LEU A 394 -19.81 5.79 -8.85
C LEU A 394 -19.58 4.41 -9.47
N ILE A 395 -18.47 3.74 -9.07
CA ILE A 395 -18.14 2.38 -9.55
C ILE A 395 -19.20 1.39 -9.08
N ILE A 396 -19.60 1.50 -7.82
CA ILE A 396 -20.60 0.60 -7.21
C ILE A 396 -22.01 0.96 -7.65
N GLU A 397 -22.30 2.27 -7.82
CA GLU A 397 -23.59 2.74 -8.36
C GLU A 397 -23.83 2.27 -9.80
N ALA A 398 -22.80 1.97 -10.58
CA ALA A 398 -22.91 1.42 -11.91
C ALA A 398 -23.27 -0.09 -11.93
N ASN A 399 -23.20 -0.79 -10.82
CA ASN A 399 -23.56 -2.21 -10.73
C ASN A 399 -25.06 -2.39 -10.87
N ASP A 400 -25.51 -3.24 -11.80
CA ASP A 400 -26.92 -3.58 -11.94
C ASP A 400 -27.35 -4.58 -10.87
N PRO A 401 -28.22 -4.20 -9.90
CA PRO A 401 -28.59 -5.07 -8.80
C PRO A 401 -29.48 -6.24 -9.21
N ASN A 402 -30.05 -6.18 -10.41
CA ASN A 402 -30.99 -7.20 -10.92
C ASN A 402 -30.33 -8.13 -11.95
N ARG A 403 -29.05 -7.93 -12.25
CA ARG A 403 -28.33 -8.70 -13.26
C ARG A 403 -26.99 -9.15 -12.71
N GLY A 404 -26.83 -10.45 -12.58
CA GLY A 404 -25.54 -11.06 -12.28
C GLY A 404 -24.57 -10.98 -13.47
N ASN A 405 -23.31 -11.28 -13.24
CA ASN A 405 -22.35 -11.52 -14.31
C ASN A 405 -22.57 -12.94 -14.86
N PRO A 406 -22.83 -13.12 -16.16
CA PRO A 406 -23.05 -14.46 -16.71
C PRO A 406 -21.80 -15.31 -16.77
N LEU A 407 -20.61 -14.71 -16.73
CA LEU A 407 -19.32 -15.40 -16.71
C LEU A 407 -18.82 -15.52 -15.26
N MET A 408 -18.91 -16.72 -14.70
CA MET A 408 -18.70 -17.00 -13.28
C MET A 408 -17.78 -18.21 -13.06
N PRO A 409 -16.98 -18.23 -12.00
CA PRO A 409 -16.80 -17.20 -10.93
C PRO A 409 -15.98 -15.99 -11.40
N ASP A 410 -15.85 -14.96 -10.55
CA ASP A 410 -15.10 -13.72 -10.87
C ASP A 410 -13.66 -13.98 -11.33
N THR A 411 -13.03 -15.05 -10.88
CA THR A 411 -11.73 -15.54 -11.37
C THR A 411 -11.88 -16.98 -11.80
N ILE A 412 -11.65 -17.24 -13.08
CA ILE A 412 -11.78 -18.55 -13.73
C ILE A 412 -10.39 -19.16 -13.90
N GLN A 413 -10.21 -20.38 -13.43
CA GLN A 413 -9.00 -21.16 -13.66
C GLN A 413 -9.11 -21.89 -15.00
N LEU A 414 -8.35 -21.46 -16.01
CA LEU A 414 -8.42 -22.00 -17.36
C LEU A 414 -7.02 -22.32 -17.92
N GLY A 415 -6.63 -23.58 -17.82
CA GLY A 415 -5.33 -24.08 -18.28
C GLY A 415 -5.38 -24.81 -19.62
N VAL A 416 -4.20 -24.91 -20.25
CA VAL A 416 -4.00 -25.67 -21.49
C VAL A 416 -4.30 -27.15 -21.29
N ARG A 417 -3.93 -27.71 -20.15
CA ARG A 417 -4.07 -29.15 -19.84
C ARG A 417 -5.46 -29.54 -19.34
N GLY A 418 -6.28 -28.57 -18.96
CA GLY A 418 -7.64 -28.79 -18.45
C GLY A 418 -8.63 -29.15 -19.57
N GLY A 419 -9.62 -30.01 -19.27
CA GLY A 419 -10.69 -30.39 -20.20
C GLY A 419 -11.86 -29.42 -20.24
N LEU A 420 -11.87 -28.35 -19.42
CA LEU A 420 -12.95 -27.37 -19.39
C LEU A 420 -12.71 -26.28 -20.46
N GLU A 421 -13.81 -25.81 -21.06
CA GLU A 421 -13.84 -24.69 -21.97
C GLU A 421 -14.34 -23.43 -21.26
N LEU A 422 -14.03 -22.24 -21.78
CA LEU A 422 -14.49 -20.99 -21.15
C LEU A 422 -16.03 -20.85 -21.21
N SER A 423 -16.66 -21.44 -22.20
CA SER A 423 -18.13 -21.54 -22.31
C SER A 423 -18.80 -22.32 -21.18
N ASP A 424 -18.08 -23.23 -20.52
CA ASP A 424 -18.63 -24.01 -19.40
C ASP A 424 -18.86 -23.13 -18.15
N PHE A 425 -18.23 -21.99 -18.09
CA PHE A 425 -18.35 -20.99 -17.04
C PHE A 425 -19.37 -19.87 -17.36
N PHE A 426 -20.04 -19.96 -18.51
CA PHE A 426 -20.96 -18.92 -18.97
C PHE A 426 -22.42 -19.38 -18.83
N ASP A 427 -23.18 -18.67 -18.01
CA ASP A 427 -24.62 -18.94 -17.84
C ASP A 427 -25.42 -18.28 -18.97
N LEU A 428 -25.74 -19.12 -19.96
CA LEU A 428 -26.45 -18.70 -21.16
C LEU A 428 -27.90 -18.27 -20.87
N GLU A 429 -28.55 -18.85 -19.86
CA GLU A 429 -29.92 -18.52 -19.49
C GLU A 429 -30.05 -17.15 -18.82
N MET A 430 -28.96 -16.59 -18.29
CA MET A 430 -28.95 -15.24 -17.77
C MET A 430 -28.99 -14.18 -18.87
N VAL A 431 -28.59 -14.50 -20.10
CA VAL A 431 -28.40 -13.52 -21.18
C VAL A 431 -29.32 -13.72 -22.36
N SER A 432 -29.86 -14.93 -22.54
CA SER A 432 -30.66 -15.25 -23.74
C SER A 432 -31.78 -16.25 -23.45
N ARG A 433 -32.75 -16.30 -24.32
CA ARG A 433 -33.85 -17.28 -24.33
C ARG A 433 -33.99 -17.92 -25.68
N TYR A 434 -34.38 -19.18 -25.69
CA TYR A 434 -34.67 -19.95 -26.88
C TYR A 434 -36.20 -20.00 -27.10
N ASP A 435 -36.67 -19.61 -28.29
CA ASP A 435 -38.10 -19.55 -28.62
C ASP A 435 -38.61 -20.74 -29.43
N ASN A 436 -37.92 -21.87 -29.48
CA ASN A 436 -38.09 -23.08 -30.29
C ASN A 436 -37.52 -23.01 -31.69
N VAL A 437 -37.04 -21.87 -32.16
CA VAL A 437 -36.46 -21.66 -33.49
C VAL A 437 -35.08 -21.07 -33.39
N GLU A 438 -34.96 -19.95 -32.68
CA GLU A 438 -33.73 -19.19 -32.54
C GLU A 438 -33.51 -18.76 -31.10
N ARG A 439 -32.28 -18.39 -30.79
CA ARG A 439 -31.89 -17.85 -29.50
C ARG A 439 -31.86 -16.31 -29.57
N HIS A 440 -32.57 -15.68 -28.66
CA HIS A 440 -32.71 -14.23 -28.57
C HIS A 440 -32.05 -13.67 -27.35
N LEU A 441 -31.22 -12.64 -27.48
CA LEU A 441 -30.63 -11.96 -26.33
C LEU A 441 -31.71 -11.20 -25.56
N LEU A 442 -31.62 -11.27 -24.22
CA LEU A 442 -32.56 -10.57 -23.31
C LEU A 442 -32.38 -9.06 -23.33
N HIS A 443 -31.19 -8.59 -23.70
CA HIS A 443 -30.85 -7.17 -23.70
C HIS A 443 -30.21 -6.74 -25.02
N HIS A 444 -30.74 -5.68 -25.66
CA HIS A 444 -30.15 -5.00 -26.80
C HIS A 444 -29.75 -5.96 -27.95
N GLU A 445 -30.62 -6.86 -28.32
CA GLU A 445 -30.38 -7.99 -29.24
C GLU A 445 -29.73 -7.56 -30.56
N ASN A 446 -30.20 -6.47 -31.16
CA ASN A 446 -29.74 -5.99 -32.47
C ASN A 446 -28.59 -4.98 -32.40
N VAL A 447 -27.96 -4.81 -31.24
CA VAL A 447 -26.85 -3.86 -31.05
C VAL A 447 -25.53 -4.61 -31.10
N GLY A 448 -24.61 -4.11 -31.93
CA GLY A 448 -23.27 -4.71 -32.10
C GLY A 448 -22.45 -4.73 -30.80
N ARG A 449 -21.77 -5.85 -30.58
CA ARG A 449 -20.92 -6.07 -29.41
C ARG A 449 -19.46 -5.86 -29.74
N PHE A 450 -18.77 -5.32 -28.76
CA PHE A 450 -17.31 -5.16 -28.77
C PHE A 450 -16.69 -5.95 -27.62
N ILE A 451 -15.69 -6.75 -27.95
CA ILE A 451 -14.95 -7.58 -27.00
C ILE A 451 -13.51 -7.08 -26.97
N HIS A 452 -12.96 -6.91 -25.78
CA HIS A 452 -11.52 -6.72 -25.60
C HIS A 452 -10.95 -7.80 -24.70
N VAL A 453 -9.79 -8.31 -25.10
CA VAL A 453 -9.01 -9.28 -24.33
C VAL A 453 -7.67 -8.65 -23.99
N ASP A 454 -7.43 -8.44 -22.72
CA ASP A 454 -6.12 -8.05 -22.20
C ASP A 454 -5.35 -9.31 -21.77
N LEU A 455 -4.17 -9.50 -22.34
CA LEU A 455 -3.29 -10.63 -22.05
C LEU A 455 -2.10 -10.12 -21.23
N ALA A 456 -2.01 -10.51 -19.98
CA ALA A 456 -0.88 -10.14 -19.12
C ALA A 456 0.47 -10.60 -19.69
N LYS A 457 1.48 -9.75 -19.61
CA LYS A 457 2.83 -10.00 -20.16
C LYS A 457 3.53 -11.20 -19.53
N ASN A 458 3.16 -11.61 -18.32
CA ASN A 458 3.80 -12.68 -17.55
C ASN A 458 2.89 -13.90 -17.33
N ALA A 459 1.91 -14.14 -18.20
CA ALA A 459 1.08 -15.35 -18.21
C ALA A 459 0.22 -15.63 -16.95
N ASP A 460 0.12 -14.71 -16.00
CA ASP A 460 -0.56 -14.98 -14.73
C ASP A 460 -2.09 -14.76 -14.78
N CYS A 461 -2.56 -13.77 -15.56
CA CYS A 461 -3.99 -13.46 -15.70
C CYS A 461 -4.32 -12.88 -17.08
N ALA A 462 -5.58 -13.02 -17.51
CA ALA A 462 -6.14 -12.32 -18.65
C ALA A 462 -7.51 -11.73 -18.30
N GLY A 463 -7.79 -10.53 -18.79
CA GLY A 463 -9.09 -9.90 -18.70
C GLY A 463 -9.89 -10.07 -20.00
N ILE A 464 -11.19 -10.31 -19.91
CA ILE A 464 -12.10 -10.31 -21.05
C ILE A 464 -13.37 -9.53 -20.71
N THR A 465 -13.75 -8.58 -21.55
CA THR A 465 -14.98 -7.79 -21.38
C THR A 465 -15.74 -7.68 -22.68
N CYS A 466 -17.06 -7.83 -22.61
CA CYS A 466 -17.99 -7.60 -23.72
C CYS A 466 -18.94 -6.46 -23.39
N ILE A 467 -19.07 -5.51 -24.32
CA ILE A 467 -19.98 -4.36 -24.18
C ILE A 467 -20.81 -4.14 -25.43
N CYS A 468 -21.90 -3.36 -25.28
CA CYS A 468 -22.56 -2.70 -26.40
C CYS A 468 -22.90 -1.23 -26.07
N ILE A 469 -23.19 -0.47 -27.08
CA ILE A 469 -23.62 0.94 -26.99
C ILE A 469 -25.03 1.06 -27.58
N PRO A 470 -26.09 0.80 -26.79
CA PRO A 470 -27.45 0.80 -27.29
C PRO A 470 -28.00 2.20 -27.56
N TYR A 471 -27.54 3.20 -26.85
CA TYR A 471 -28.02 4.56 -26.91
C TYR A 471 -26.90 5.58 -26.98
N TYR A 472 -27.19 6.74 -27.60
CA TYR A 472 -26.35 7.93 -27.47
C TYR A 472 -27.24 9.18 -27.45
N TYR A 473 -26.73 10.28 -26.89
CA TYR A 473 -27.43 11.57 -26.91
C TYR A 473 -26.48 12.68 -27.30
N GLU A 474 -27.06 13.81 -27.79
CA GLU A 474 -26.27 14.98 -28.13
C GLU A 474 -26.28 15.99 -27.00
N LYS A 475 -25.09 16.47 -26.64
CA LYS A 475 -24.87 17.54 -25.63
C LYS A 475 -24.17 18.71 -26.34
N ILE A 476 -24.70 19.91 -26.16
CA ILE A 476 -24.04 21.12 -26.64
C ILE A 476 -23.02 21.55 -25.62
N SER A 477 -21.74 21.57 -26.01
CA SER A 477 -20.65 22.10 -25.20
C SER A 477 -20.17 23.42 -25.78
N LYS A 478 -20.01 24.44 -24.93
CA LYS A 478 -19.37 25.71 -25.31
C LYS A 478 -17.86 25.56 -25.10
N HIS A 479 -17.11 25.70 -26.18
CA HIS A 479 -15.65 25.77 -26.06
C HIS A 479 -15.27 27.19 -25.59
N TYR A 480 -14.53 27.30 -24.48
CA TYR A 480 -14.18 28.59 -23.89
C TYR A 480 -13.25 29.45 -24.77
N ASP A 481 -12.49 28.84 -25.68
CA ASP A 481 -11.49 29.52 -26.51
C ASP A 481 -12.01 29.95 -27.89
N VAL A 482 -13.16 29.47 -28.31
CA VAL A 482 -13.77 29.82 -29.58
C VAL A 482 -15.28 29.85 -29.33
N ASP A 483 -15.95 30.94 -29.65
CA ASP A 483 -17.42 31.11 -29.51
C ASP A 483 -18.19 30.12 -30.41
N ARG A 484 -17.79 28.86 -30.39
CA ARG A 484 -18.35 27.77 -31.18
C ARG A 484 -19.03 26.75 -30.29
N GLU A 485 -20.31 26.56 -30.52
CA GLU A 485 -21.05 25.44 -29.95
C GLU A 485 -20.65 24.14 -30.70
N VAL A 486 -20.08 23.19 -29.93
CA VAL A 486 -19.76 21.85 -30.44
C VAL A 486 -20.80 20.87 -29.93
N LYS A 487 -21.42 20.14 -30.83
CA LYS A 487 -22.31 19.03 -30.46
C LYS A 487 -21.50 17.78 -30.21
N LEU A 488 -21.44 17.37 -28.95
CA LEU A 488 -20.81 16.11 -28.53
C LEU A 488 -21.85 15.00 -28.54
N LYS A 489 -21.53 13.88 -29.18
CA LYS A 489 -22.35 12.66 -29.13
C LYS A 489 -21.83 11.76 -28.03
N LEU A 490 -22.60 11.62 -26.97
CA LEU A 490 -22.22 10.90 -25.77
C LEU A 490 -22.89 9.52 -25.70
N PRO A 491 -22.11 8.42 -25.75
CA PRO A 491 -22.65 7.07 -25.76
C PRO A 491 -23.05 6.62 -24.33
N PHE A 492 -24.08 5.76 -24.28
CA PHE A 492 -24.47 5.01 -23.10
C PHE A 492 -23.96 3.56 -23.23
N VAL A 493 -23.17 3.10 -22.25
CA VAL A 493 -22.49 1.82 -22.29
C VAL A 493 -23.25 0.78 -21.47
N PHE A 494 -23.49 -0.35 -22.08
CA PHE A 494 -24.03 -1.52 -21.40
C PHE A 494 -23.00 -2.65 -21.45
N VAL A 495 -22.52 -3.07 -20.28
CA VAL A 495 -21.53 -4.15 -20.16
C VAL A 495 -22.29 -5.47 -20.06
N ASP A 496 -22.12 -6.35 -21.03
CA ASP A 496 -22.78 -7.66 -21.05
C ASP A 496 -22.16 -8.60 -20.03
N PHE A 497 -20.84 -8.75 -20.04
CA PHE A 497 -20.10 -9.53 -19.05
C PHE A 497 -18.64 -9.05 -18.91
N VAL A 498 -18.04 -9.49 -17.82
CA VAL A 498 -16.63 -9.28 -17.48
C VAL A 498 -16.06 -10.59 -16.93
N GLY A 499 -14.82 -10.92 -17.23
CA GLY A 499 -14.16 -12.12 -16.72
C GLY A 499 -12.68 -11.89 -16.48
N ARG A 500 -12.19 -12.52 -15.41
CA ARG A 500 -10.76 -12.69 -15.11
C ARG A 500 -10.40 -14.15 -15.30
N ILE A 501 -9.39 -14.41 -16.11
CA ILE A 501 -8.91 -15.76 -16.44
C ILE A 501 -7.50 -15.87 -15.88
N GLN A 502 -7.25 -16.94 -15.12
CA GLN A 502 -5.96 -17.20 -14.48
C GLN A 502 -5.48 -18.60 -14.87
N ALA A 503 -4.17 -18.76 -15.01
CA ALA A 503 -3.58 -20.07 -15.17
C ALA A 503 -3.74 -20.90 -13.87
N PRO A 504 -4.08 -22.18 -13.94
CA PRO A 504 -3.94 -23.10 -12.82
C PRO A 504 -2.46 -23.25 -12.41
N ASP A 505 -2.20 -23.67 -11.17
CA ASP A 505 -0.85 -23.96 -10.71
C ASP A 505 -0.13 -24.93 -11.66
N MET A 506 1.09 -24.57 -12.06
CA MET A 506 1.94 -25.36 -12.97
C MET A 506 1.39 -25.52 -14.40
N ASP A 507 0.50 -24.65 -14.85
CA ASP A 507 -0.05 -24.63 -16.22
C ASP A 507 0.04 -23.20 -16.81
N GLU A 508 -0.33 -23.06 -18.09
CA GLU A 508 -0.39 -21.79 -18.80
C GLU A 508 -1.84 -21.43 -19.16
N ILE A 509 -2.15 -20.14 -19.35
CA ILE A 509 -3.48 -19.73 -19.82
C ILE A 509 -3.75 -20.29 -21.21
N ALA A 510 -4.89 -20.92 -21.39
CA ALA A 510 -5.33 -21.46 -22.68
C ALA A 510 -5.91 -20.37 -23.59
N PHE A 511 -5.07 -19.62 -24.32
CA PHE A 511 -5.52 -18.56 -25.22
C PHE A 511 -6.41 -19.04 -26.36
N ASP A 512 -6.25 -20.29 -26.78
CA ASP A 512 -7.11 -20.91 -27.78
C ASP A 512 -8.55 -21.08 -27.28
N LYS A 513 -8.75 -21.38 -26.01
CA LYS A 513 -10.08 -21.50 -25.39
C LYS A 513 -10.77 -20.15 -25.27
N ILE A 514 -10.01 -19.07 -25.00
CA ILE A 514 -10.56 -17.71 -25.04
C ILE A 514 -11.05 -17.37 -26.44
N ARG A 515 -10.27 -17.69 -27.47
CA ARG A 515 -10.64 -17.48 -28.87
C ARG A 515 -11.86 -18.33 -29.26
N GLN A 516 -11.91 -19.61 -28.88
CA GLN A 516 -13.06 -20.49 -29.12
C GLN A 516 -14.33 -19.95 -28.44
N PHE A 517 -14.21 -19.41 -27.26
CA PHE A 517 -15.32 -18.77 -26.56
C PHE A 517 -15.87 -17.55 -27.32
N ILE A 518 -15.03 -16.72 -27.92
CA ILE A 518 -15.48 -15.60 -28.76
C ILE A 518 -16.27 -16.10 -29.99
N VAL A 519 -15.82 -17.18 -30.62
CA VAL A 519 -16.55 -17.84 -31.71
C VAL A 519 -17.87 -18.39 -31.21
N TRP A 520 -17.88 -19.06 -30.07
CA TRP A 520 -19.05 -19.64 -29.44
C TRP A 520 -20.10 -18.56 -29.07
N LEU A 521 -19.66 -17.39 -28.59
CA LEU A 521 -20.56 -16.25 -28.29
C LEU A 521 -21.36 -15.85 -29.51
N ARG A 522 -20.75 -15.79 -30.72
CA ARG A 522 -21.46 -15.47 -31.97
C ARG A 522 -22.34 -16.63 -32.43
N ASP A 523 -21.78 -17.83 -32.53
CA ASP A 523 -22.40 -18.95 -33.25
C ASP A 523 -23.44 -19.69 -32.40
N VAL A 524 -23.29 -19.69 -31.06
CA VAL A 524 -24.18 -20.40 -30.16
C VAL A 524 -24.99 -19.49 -29.25
N ALA A 525 -24.33 -18.45 -28.65
CA ALA A 525 -25.02 -17.54 -27.75
C ALA A 525 -25.79 -16.42 -28.45
N GLY A 526 -25.59 -16.25 -29.78
CA GLY A 526 -26.32 -15.27 -30.58
C GLY A 526 -25.86 -13.82 -30.43
N TYR A 527 -24.63 -13.58 -29.97
CA TYR A 527 -24.07 -12.23 -29.82
C TYR A 527 -23.68 -11.66 -31.17
N PRO A 528 -24.20 -10.50 -31.60
CA PRO A 528 -23.79 -9.80 -32.83
C PRO A 528 -22.43 -9.13 -32.64
N VAL A 529 -21.34 -9.93 -32.59
CA VAL A 529 -19.98 -9.42 -32.37
C VAL A 529 -19.50 -8.61 -33.56
N THR A 530 -19.33 -7.29 -33.37
CA THR A 530 -18.90 -6.31 -34.38
C THR A 530 -17.40 -6.16 -34.42
N GLY A 531 -16.71 -6.17 -33.25
CA GLY A 531 -15.28 -6.00 -33.18
C GLY A 531 -14.67 -6.74 -32.01
N VAL A 532 -13.47 -7.26 -32.22
CA VAL A 532 -12.65 -7.90 -31.16
C VAL A 532 -11.29 -7.22 -31.16
N SER A 533 -10.85 -6.75 -29.98
CA SER A 533 -9.54 -6.11 -29.84
C SER A 533 -8.69 -6.81 -28.77
N TYR A 534 -7.38 -6.68 -28.93
CA TYR A 534 -6.36 -7.26 -28.04
C TYR A 534 -5.29 -6.21 -27.73
N ASP A 535 -4.69 -6.26 -26.53
CA ASP A 535 -3.67 -5.24 -26.16
C ASP A 535 -2.33 -5.44 -26.86
N SER A 536 -1.79 -6.63 -27.03
CA SER A 536 -0.40 -6.81 -27.42
C SER A 536 -0.18 -7.56 -28.73
N TRP A 537 1.04 -7.43 -29.29
CA TRP A 537 1.49 -8.16 -30.49
C TRP A 537 1.54 -9.70 -30.27
N GLN A 538 1.58 -10.21 -29.05
CA GLN A 538 1.49 -11.65 -28.75
C GLN A 538 0.15 -12.25 -29.19
N SER A 539 -0.87 -11.41 -29.38
CA SER A 539 -2.21 -11.80 -29.85
C SER A 539 -2.35 -11.89 -31.36
N VAL A 540 -1.30 -11.59 -32.16
CA VAL A 540 -1.39 -11.57 -33.64
C VAL A 540 -1.94 -12.88 -34.20
N HIS A 541 -1.47 -14.03 -33.69
CA HIS A 541 -1.97 -15.33 -34.13
C HIS A 541 -3.46 -15.53 -33.80
N SER A 542 -3.90 -15.15 -32.60
CA SER A 542 -5.32 -15.22 -32.22
C SER A 542 -6.18 -14.31 -33.09
N MET A 543 -5.72 -13.11 -33.41
CA MET A 543 -6.43 -12.18 -34.30
C MET A 543 -6.54 -12.72 -35.72
N GLN A 544 -5.48 -13.31 -36.28
CA GLN A 544 -5.52 -13.92 -37.61
C GLN A 544 -6.57 -15.04 -37.68
N LEU A 545 -6.59 -15.94 -36.71
CA LEU A 545 -7.57 -17.02 -36.64
C LEU A 545 -8.99 -16.52 -36.46
N LEU A 546 -9.22 -15.42 -35.73
CA LEU A 546 -10.53 -14.80 -35.64
C LEU A 546 -10.93 -14.11 -36.96
N GLN A 547 -9.99 -13.49 -37.70
CA GLN A 547 -10.24 -12.95 -39.02
C GLN A 547 -10.62 -14.02 -40.00
N GLU A 548 -9.96 -15.17 -40.00
CA GLU A 548 -10.34 -16.36 -40.82
C GLU A 548 -11.76 -16.83 -40.50
N ASN A 549 -12.21 -16.67 -39.26
CA ASN A 549 -13.59 -16.93 -38.84
C ASN A 549 -14.56 -15.76 -39.09
N GLY A 550 -14.13 -14.71 -39.81
CA GLY A 550 -14.98 -13.59 -40.23
C GLY A 550 -15.17 -12.48 -39.19
N PHE A 551 -14.36 -12.44 -38.14
CA PHE A 551 -14.39 -11.36 -37.16
C PHE A 551 -13.55 -10.16 -37.62
N THR A 552 -13.99 -8.95 -37.29
CA THR A 552 -13.17 -7.75 -37.38
C THR A 552 -12.29 -7.67 -36.14
N THR A 553 -10.96 -7.69 -36.31
CA THR A 553 -10.01 -7.62 -35.18
C THR A 553 -9.12 -6.38 -35.28
N GLU A 554 -8.72 -5.86 -34.12
CA GLU A 554 -7.85 -4.68 -33.97
C GLU A 554 -6.89 -4.86 -32.80
N THR A 555 -5.65 -4.36 -32.96
CA THR A 555 -4.72 -4.22 -31.83
C THR A 555 -4.95 -2.87 -31.17
N LEU A 556 -5.30 -2.89 -29.88
CA LEU A 556 -5.60 -1.70 -29.11
C LEU A 556 -4.91 -1.79 -27.75
N SER A 557 -3.94 -0.92 -27.50
CA SER A 557 -3.24 -0.85 -26.22
C SER A 557 -3.81 0.30 -25.39
N VAL A 558 -4.26 -0.03 -24.18
CA VAL A 558 -4.76 0.92 -23.18
C VAL A 558 -3.65 1.57 -22.37
N ASP A 559 -2.42 1.07 -22.49
CA ASP A 559 -1.24 1.55 -21.77
C ASP A 559 -0.46 2.68 -22.45
N LYS A 560 -0.77 2.98 -23.72
CA LYS A 560 -0.03 3.98 -24.50
C LYS A 560 -0.32 5.42 -24.12
N THR A 561 -1.56 5.69 -23.71
CA THR A 561 -2.07 7.00 -23.31
C THR A 561 -3.10 6.80 -22.19
N ASP A 562 -3.46 7.86 -21.48
CA ASP A 562 -4.55 7.83 -20.50
C ASP A 562 -5.95 7.94 -21.12
N GLU A 563 -6.05 8.19 -22.44
CA GLU A 563 -7.30 8.45 -23.16
C GLU A 563 -8.38 7.35 -22.97
N PRO A 564 -8.07 6.03 -23.09
CA PRO A 564 -9.07 4.99 -22.87
C PRO A 564 -9.71 5.04 -21.47
N TYR A 565 -8.88 5.27 -20.47
CA TYR A 565 -9.32 5.38 -19.09
C TYR A 565 -10.05 6.69 -18.79
N MET A 566 -9.66 7.79 -19.43
CA MET A 566 -10.34 9.08 -19.27
C MET A 566 -11.74 9.03 -19.88
N GLU A 567 -11.93 8.36 -21.03
CA GLU A 567 -13.25 8.12 -21.60
C GLU A 567 -14.13 7.25 -20.68
N LEU A 568 -13.54 6.19 -20.11
CA LEU A 568 -14.22 5.34 -19.15
C LEU A 568 -14.59 6.12 -17.85
N TYR A 569 -13.67 6.93 -17.33
CA TYR A 569 -13.90 7.81 -16.17
C TYR A 569 -15.08 8.77 -16.41
N ASN A 570 -15.13 9.39 -17.60
CA ASN A 570 -16.21 10.28 -18.01
C ASN A 570 -17.56 9.53 -18.08
N ALA A 571 -17.55 8.28 -18.58
CA ALA A 571 -18.77 7.47 -18.65
C ALA A 571 -19.34 7.15 -17.26
N PHE A 572 -18.47 6.85 -16.28
CA PHE A 572 -18.88 6.68 -14.88
C PHE A 572 -19.37 8.00 -14.27
N GLY A 573 -18.61 9.08 -14.43
CA GLY A 573 -18.92 10.39 -13.84
C GLY A 573 -20.22 11.00 -14.38
N GLU A 574 -20.56 10.75 -15.63
CA GLU A 574 -21.79 11.21 -16.29
C GLU A 574 -22.93 10.17 -16.23
N HIS A 575 -22.75 9.08 -15.47
CA HIS A 575 -23.77 8.02 -15.31
C HIS A 575 -24.21 7.39 -16.63
N ARG A 576 -23.27 7.17 -17.53
CA ARG A 576 -23.48 6.61 -18.86
C ARG A 576 -23.05 5.15 -19.02
N ILE A 577 -22.76 4.46 -17.90
CA ILE A 577 -22.35 3.07 -17.90
C ILE A 577 -23.16 2.26 -16.87
N ILE A 578 -23.60 1.07 -17.28
CA ILE A 578 -24.19 0.07 -16.38
C ILE A 578 -23.46 -1.25 -16.62
N LYS A 579 -23.08 -1.93 -15.54
CA LYS A 579 -22.31 -3.17 -15.59
C LYS A 579 -22.82 -4.21 -14.59
N PRO A 580 -22.53 -5.51 -14.79
CA PRO A 580 -22.73 -6.49 -13.74
C PRO A 580 -21.78 -6.22 -12.55
N ALA A 581 -22.16 -6.66 -11.36
CA ALA A 581 -21.26 -6.67 -10.22
C ALA A 581 -20.14 -7.68 -10.46
N HIS A 582 -18.88 -7.26 -10.26
CA HIS A 582 -17.70 -8.10 -10.37
C HIS A 582 -16.66 -7.58 -9.39
N GLU A 583 -16.34 -8.37 -8.36
CA GLU A 583 -15.54 -7.90 -7.22
C GLU A 583 -14.14 -7.45 -7.63
N THR A 584 -13.47 -8.24 -8.49
CA THR A 584 -12.12 -7.92 -8.97
C THR A 584 -12.13 -6.63 -9.80
N LEU A 585 -13.08 -6.45 -10.74
CA LEU A 585 -13.21 -5.22 -11.53
C LEU A 585 -13.44 -4.00 -10.62
N ASP A 586 -14.36 -4.13 -9.66
CA ASP A 586 -14.68 -3.03 -8.74
C ASP A 586 -13.47 -2.64 -7.89
N LYS A 587 -12.65 -3.61 -7.49
CA LYS A 587 -11.39 -3.39 -6.77
C LYS A 587 -10.35 -2.72 -7.67
N GLU A 588 -10.11 -3.26 -8.87
CA GLU A 588 -9.13 -2.71 -9.80
C GLU A 588 -9.45 -1.26 -10.17
N LEU A 589 -10.70 -0.94 -10.54
CA LEU A 589 -11.12 0.43 -10.84
C LEU A 589 -10.90 1.40 -9.67
N ARG A 590 -11.13 0.96 -8.42
CA ARG A 590 -10.83 1.77 -7.23
C ARG A 590 -9.35 1.99 -7.01
N ASP A 591 -8.52 1.02 -7.44
CA ASP A 591 -7.09 1.04 -7.22
C ASP A 591 -6.33 1.81 -8.29
N LEU A 592 -6.93 2.10 -9.45
CA LEU A 592 -6.30 2.85 -10.53
C LEU A 592 -5.75 4.21 -10.09
N GLU A 593 -4.55 4.52 -10.55
CA GLU A 593 -3.83 5.76 -10.30
C GLU A 593 -3.54 6.51 -11.61
N HIS A 594 -3.79 7.82 -11.62
CA HIS A 594 -3.52 8.67 -12.78
C HIS A 594 -2.23 9.46 -12.57
N ASP A 595 -1.15 9.07 -13.23
CA ASP A 595 0.13 9.80 -13.19
C ASP A 595 0.22 10.83 -14.30
N ILE A 596 -0.07 12.08 -13.94
CA ILE A 596 0.01 13.25 -14.84
C ILE A 596 1.47 13.73 -15.01
N ARG A 597 2.41 13.30 -14.16
CA ARG A 597 3.80 13.75 -14.16
C ARG A 597 4.69 12.92 -15.09
N ALA A 598 4.22 11.79 -15.58
CA ALA A 598 4.89 11.02 -16.60
C ALA A 598 5.09 11.85 -17.88
N ALA A 599 6.09 11.54 -18.68
CA ALA A 599 6.34 12.21 -19.98
C ALA A 599 5.11 12.16 -20.92
N LYS A 600 4.25 11.15 -20.73
CA LYS A 600 2.86 11.06 -21.22
C LYS A 600 2.01 10.68 -20.01
N ALA A 601 0.88 11.34 -19.83
CA ALA A 601 -0.09 10.97 -18.81
C ALA A 601 -0.46 9.50 -18.97
N LYS A 602 -0.44 8.75 -17.87
CA LYS A 602 -0.68 7.30 -17.84
C LYS A 602 -1.58 6.93 -16.67
N VAL A 603 -2.42 5.93 -16.88
CA VAL A 603 -3.18 5.28 -15.80
C VAL A 603 -2.52 3.94 -15.48
N ASP A 604 -2.25 3.72 -14.20
CA ASP A 604 -1.59 2.51 -13.72
C ASP A 604 -2.23 2.06 -12.39
N HIS A 605 -1.71 0.99 -11.79
CA HIS A 605 -2.19 0.44 -10.53
C HIS A 605 -1.05 0.32 -9.51
N PRO A 606 -1.33 0.33 -8.17
CA PRO A 606 -0.35 0.00 -7.16
C PRO A 606 0.06 -1.48 -7.27
N ARG A 607 1.23 -1.82 -6.73
CA ARG A 607 1.81 -3.18 -6.80
C ARG A 607 0.95 -4.29 -6.19
N SER A 608 0.14 -3.95 -5.21
CA SER A 608 -0.77 -4.87 -4.51
C SER A 608 -2.05 -5.17 -5.30
N SER A 609 -2.21 -4.57 -6.48
CA SER A 609 -3.39 -4.71 -7.33
C SER A 609 -2.98 -5.12 -8.75
N SER A 610 -3.95 -5.58 -9.53
CA SER A 610 -3.85 -5.80 -10.97
C SER A 610 -4.75 -4.80 -11.71
N LYS A 611 -4.70 -4.79 -13.03
CA LYS A 611 -5.61 -4.01 -13.88
C LYS A 611 -6.10 -4.76 -15.12
N ASP A 612 -5.84 -6.07 -15.20
CA ASP A 612 -6.16 -6.90 -16.36
C ASP A 612 -7.65 -6.82 -16.74
N VAL A 613 -8.52 -6.84 -15.74
CA VAL A 613 -9.99 -6.76 -15.93
C VAL A 613 -10.41 -5.33 -16.24
N SER A 614 -9.82 -4.33 -15.60
CA SER A 614 -10.11 -2.93 -15.88
C SER A 614 -9.56 -2.49 -17.25
N ASP A 615 -8.40 -3.02 -17.68
CA ASP A 615 -7.84 -2.82 -19.02
C ASP A 615 -8.77 -3.43 -20.06
N SER A 616 -9.33 -4.62 -19.80
CA SER A 616 -10.30 -5.23 -20.73
C SER A 616 -11.57 -4.39 -20.88
N LEU A 617 -12.07 -3.77 -19.82
CA LEU A 617 -13.24 -2.87 -19.90
C LEU A 617 -12.92 -1.57 -20.63
N ALA A 618 -11.80 -0.93 -20.31
CA ALA A 618 -11.34 0.30 -20.95
C ALA A 618 -11.08 0.07 -22.45
N GLY A 619 -10.44 -1.05 -22.79
CA GLY A 619 -10.16 -1.46 -24.16
C GLY A 619 -11.43 -1.74 -24.96
N ALA A 620 -12.41 -2.47 -24.40
CA ALA A 620 -13.68 -2.74 -25.06
C ALA A 620 -14.44 -1.43 -25.36
N TYR A 621 -14.49 -0.52 -24.39
CA TYR A 621 -15.17 0.77 -24.58
C TYR A 621 -14.45 1.66 -25.58
N PHE A 622 -13.15 1.80 -25.48
CA PHE A 622 -12.37 2.63 -26.40
C PHE A 622 -12.36 2.06 -27.84
N GLY A 623 -12.32 0.74 -27.99
CA GLY A 623 -12.46 0.07 -29.28
C GLY A 623 -13.82 0.33 -29.90
N ALA A 624 -14.92 0.29 -29.15
CA ALA A 624 -16.25 0.65 -29.60
C ALA A 624 -16.33 2.12 -30.05
N LEU A 625 -15.73 3.05 -29.28
CA LEU A 625 -15.68 4.48 -29.66
C LEU A 625 -14.91 4.70 -30.96
N THR A 626 -13.76 4.07 -31.10
CA THR A 626 -12.91 4.15 -32.29
C THR A 626 -13.68 3.65 -33.52
N TYR A 627 -14.36 2.51 -33.39
CA TYR A 627 -15.20 1.98 -34.47
C TYR A 627 -16.35 2.91 -34.84
N ILE A 628 -17.06 3.45 -33.86
CA ILE A 628 -18.19 4.36 -34.04
C ILE A 628 -17.74 5.70 -34.66
N HIS A 629 -16.59 6.24 -34.24
CA HIS A 629 -16.04 7.44 -34.88
C HIS A 629 -15.79 7.25 -36.37
N LYS A 630 -15.35 6.06 -36.76
CA LYS A 630 -15.07 5.72 -38.17
C LYS A 630 -16.32 5.40 -38.97
N ASN A 631 -17.29 4.68 -38.39
CA ASN A 631 -18.42 4.10 -39.12
C ASN A 631 -19.78 4.71 -38.74
N GLY A 632 -19.85 5.52 -37.68
CA GLY A 632 -21.09 6.12 -37.17
C GLY A 632 -21.86 5.21 -36.20
N PHE A 633 -22.70 5.80 -35.36
CA PHE A 633 -23.54 5.09 -34.37
C PHE A 633 -24.55 4.11 -35.00
N GLY A 634 -25.07 4.44 -36.22
CA GLY A 634 -25.98 3.55 -36.93
C GLY A 634 -25.37 2.23 -37.35
N ALA A 635 -24.04 2.18 -37.57
CA ALA A 635 -23.35 0.96 -37.98
C ALA A 635 -23.35 -0.14 -36.89
N VAL A 636 -23.59 0.24 -35.63
CA VAL A 636 -23.67 -0.69 -34.49
C VAL A 636 -25.08 -0.85 -33.94
N GLY A 637 -26.08 -0.26 -34.59
CA GLY A 637 -27.48 -0.34 -34.15
C GLY A 637 -27.81 0.55 -32.95
N SER A 638 -26.98 1.58 -32.64
CA SER A 638 -27.24 2.53 -31.55
C SER A 638 -28.37 3.50 -31.92
N HIS A 639 -29.22 3.83 -30.95
CA HIS A 639 -30.32 4.76 -31.11
C HIS A 639 -30.01 6.14 -30.49
N LEU A 640 -30.36 7.22 -31.26
CA LEU A 640 -30.32 8.58 -30.74
C LEU A 640 -31.46 8.77 -29.74
N VAL A 641 -31.16 9.21 -28.53
CA VAL A 641 -32.13 9.54 -27.49
C VAL A 641 -31.87 10.94 -26.92
N THR A 642 -32.80 11.47 -26.15
CA THR A 642 -32.58 12.73 -25.44
C THR A 642 -31.82 12.49 -24.13
N GLU A 643 -31.09 13.52 -23.64
CA GLU A 643 -30.41 13.47 -22.35
C GLU A 643 -31.38 13.11 -21.17
N ALA A 644 -32.64 13.59 -21.28
CA ALA A 644 -33.69 13.31 -20.31
C ALA A 644 -34.01 11.80 -20.23
N ILE A 645 -33.93 11.08 -21.34
CA ILE A 645 -34.12 9.62 -21.37
C ILE A 645 -32.98 8.92 -20.63
N ILE A 646 -31.75 9.31 -20.87
CA ILE A 646 -30.58 8.75 -20.16
C ILE A 646 -30.70 9.01 -18.65
N LYS A 647 -31.04 10.23 -18.24
CA LYS A 647 -31.28 10.58 -16.83
C LYS A 647 -32.40 9.74 -16.21
N ASN A 648 -33.48 9.47 -16.97
CA ASN A 648 -34.58 8.64 -16.48
C ASN A 648 -34.17 7.17 -16.36
N LEU A 649 -33.37 6.63 -17.27
CA LEU A 649 -32.79 5.30 -17.19
C LEU A 649 -31.93 5.18 -15.92
N TRP A 650 -31.08 6.15 -15.67
CA TRP A 650 -30.24 6.19 -14.47
C TRP A 650 -31.06 6.30 -13.18
N ASN A 651 -32.07 7.15 -13.14
CA ASN A 651 -32.96 7.27 -11.98
C ASN A 651 -33.71 5.96 -11.67
N LYS A 652 -34.17 5.24 -12.70
CA LYS A 652 -34.75 3.91 -12.54
C LYS A 652 -33.72 2.91 -11.99
N HIS A 653 -32.49 2.97 -12.47
CA HIS A 653 -31.38 2.16 -11.96
C HIS A 653 -31.11 2.45 -10.49
N LYS A 654 -30.99 3.73 -10.09
CA LYS A 654 -30.84 4.11 -8.66
C LYS A 654 -32.02 3.62 -7.78
N SER A 655 -33.23 3.70 -8.26
CA SER A 655 -34.39 3.17 -7.52
C SER A 655 -34.30 1.66 -7.31
N ARG A 656 -33.76 0.91 -8.28
CA ARG A 656 -33.51 -0.54 -8.15
C ARG A 656 -32.42 -0.84 -7.14
N ILE A 657 -31.32 -0.08 -7.14
CA ILE A 657 -30.24 -0.21 -6.14
C ILE A 657 -30.83 0.00 -4.73
N LYS A 658 -31.63 1.05 -4.56
CA LYS A 658 -32.26 1.34 -3.27
C LYS A 658 -33.17 0.20 -2.82
N ALA A 659 -34.05 -0.30 -3.69
CA ALA A 659 -34.94 -1.41 -3.40
C ALA A 659 -34.19 -2.71 -3.07
N ALA A 660 -33.09 -3.01 -3.78
CA ALA A 660 -32.25 -4.16 -3.50
C ALA A 660 -31.55 -4.03 -2.13
N LYS A 661 -31.11 -2.83 -1.74
CA LYS A 661 -30.50 -2.57 -0.43
C LYS A 661 -31.56 -2.76 0.68
N GLU A 662 -32.72 -2.18 0.57
CA GLU A 662 -33.84 -2.32 1.52
C GLU A 662 -34.28 -3.79 1.66
N SER A 663 -34.32 -4.56 0.57
CA SER A 663 -34.64 -5.99 0.61
C SER A 663 -33.61 -6.81 1.38
N ARG A 664 -32.32 -6.51 1.22
CA ARG A 664 -31.24 -7.17 1.99
C ARG A 664 -31.29 -6.83 3.48
N GLU A 665 -31.59 -5.58 3.83
CA GLU A 665 -31.74 -5.12 5.21
C GLU A 665 -32.92 -5.79 5.90
N MET A 666 -34.01 -6.14 5.16
CA MET A 666 -35.15 -6.91 5.64
C MET A 666 -34.92 -8.42 5.70
N GLY A 667 -33.71 -8.91 5.41
CA GLY A 667 -33.33 -10.33 5.53
C GLY A 667 -33.74 -11.22 4.36
N TYR A 668 -34.18 -10.68 3.24
CA TYR A 668 -34.41 -11.44 2.01
C TYR A 668 -33.06 -11.73 1.34
N LYS A 669 -32.70 -13.02 1.21
CA LYS A 669 -31.37 -13.43 0.71
C LYS A 669 -31.15 -13.20 -0.79
N GLU A 670 -32.20 -13.01 -1.59
CA GLU A 670 -32.10 -12.68 -3.02
C GLU A 670 -33.23 -11.76 -3.44
N PRO A 671 -32.98 -10.75 -4.28
CA PRO A 671 -34.07 -10.04 -4.93
C PRO A 671 -34.82 -11.06 -5.79
N ILE A 672 -36.13 -11.14 -5.63
CA ILE A 672 -36.98 -11.95 -6.50
C ILE A 672 -36.69 -11.50 -7.93
N PHE A 673 -36.04 -12.38 -8.69
CA PHE A 673 -35.71 -12.17 -10.09
C PHE A 673 -37.02 -12.05 -10.88
N ILE A 674 -37.48 -10.82 -11.10
CA ILE A 674 -38.54 -10.55 -12.06
C ILE A 674 -37.80 -10.23 -13.37
N PRO A 675 -37.75 -11.13 -14.35
CA PRO A 675 -37.15 -10.86 -15.64
C PRO A 675 -38.08 -9.97 -16.44
N ARG A 676 -38.02 -8.66 -16.18
CA ARG A 676 -38.61 -7.66 -17.06
C ARG A 676 -37.48 -7.02 -17.84
N SER A 677 -37.40 -7.36 -19.12
CA SER A 677 -36.42 -6.82 -20.05
C SER A 677 -36.46 -5.27 -20.01
N PHE A 678 -35.30 -4.67 -19.95
CA PHE A 678 -35.11 -3.23 -20.08
C PHE A 678 -35.73 -2.73 -21.40
N ASP A 679 -35.66 -3.55 -22.46
CA ASP A 679 -36.17 -3.28 -23.80
C ASP A 679 -37.70 -3.27 -23.90
N THR A 680 -38.41 -4.21 -23.26
CA THR A 680 -39.88 -4.26 -23.37
C THR A 680 -40.54 -3.08 -22.69
N THR A 681 -39.94 -2.50 -21.67
CA THR A 681 -40.46 -1.29 -21.03
C THR A 681 -40.17 -0.06 -21.88
N PHE A 682 -39.04 -0.02 -22.59
CA PHE A 682 -38.65 1.08 -23.46
C PHE A 682 -39.47 1.08 -24.76
N GLN A 683 -39.61 -0.06 -25.46
CA GLN A 683 -40.39 -0.20 -26.66
C GLN A 683 -41.89 0.06 -26.44
N LYS A 684 -42.45 -0.28 -25.27
CA LYS A 684 -43.85 0.00 -24.91
C LYS A 684 -44.10 1.45 -24.49
N ALA A 685 -43.11 2.11 -23.89
CA ALA A 685 -43.25 3.49 -23.41
C ALA A 685 -43.00 4.54 -24.50
N TYR A 686 -42.20 4.19 -25.52
CA TYR A 686 -41.80 5.10 -26.59
C TYR A 686 -41.77 4.35 -27.94
N PRO A 687 -42.94 4.17 -28.62
CA PRO A 687 -42.97 3.57 -29.93
C PRO A 687 -42.18 4.47 -30.91
N ILE A 688 -41.09 3.95 -31.44
CA ILE A 688 -40.26 4.60 -32.43
C ILE A 688 -41.05 4.58 -33.75
N LYS A 689 -41.35 5.77 -34.28
CA LYS A 689 -41.89 5.95 -35.63
C LYS A 689 -40.76 5.95 -36.65
#